data_734c982bf73d95f8795771ead87ed34a
#
_entry.id   734c982bf73d95f8795771ead87ed34a
#
_cell.length_a   1.000
_cell.length_b   1.000
_cell.length_c   1.000
_cell.angle_alpha   90.00
_cell.angle_beta   90.00
_cell.angle_gamma   90.00
#
_symmetry.space_group_name_H-M   'P 1'
#
loop_
_entity.id
_entity.type
_entity.pdbx_description
1 polymer ?
#
loop_
_entity_poly.entity_id
_entity_poly.type
_entity_poly.pdbx_seq_one_letter_code
_entity_poly.pdbx_strand_id
1 'polypeptide(L)'
;MLKRFYTAIVHRRRAVLAAFVLAAVLSVFASRAVQVDYDINDYLPPDSPSTIALEQMNSAFTGGIPNMRVMVRDVTVPEALDYKEKLAAIDGVEAVTWLDDSLDVTVPLQMQDTATVETYYKDNCALFTVTVEDANRLEAVAAVQDLIGEDNALAGTAVSTAVATNSTVTEVAKIAAIAVVYVLFILILTTDSWVEPLLVLAGLGAAILINNGTNLMFGTISFVTNAAGSILQLAVSLDYSVFLIHRFAECRAARPDASAEDCMVEALCKSTGSILSSGLTTVIGFLALVLMQFQIGPDLGLALAKGVVLSLVTVFTFMPALTLVCYPWMDKTHHKPLLPGFDKFGRFVSRIMLPAALALAVIMVPSYLASNNNEYYYGAAHMFGTNTRLGADTAAIEETFGKSDTWVVLVPEGDTATQAELSDALHAIPEVTGILSYVDNAGASIPPEFVPPDTLKLLVSGGYTRMVLTVNADTEGDAAFALVEKVRATVQQYYPDAYDLAGQGVSTYDLMDTITADMVKVNLLAIGAVFLILLLMKRQLLLPVILVLSIETAIWINLAIPYFRGRHVFYIAYLIISTIQLGATVDYAILFSDRYQEFRETLDKKQAIAATVSTVTTSVITTGSALAVVGFLMGAISTNQLLGQLGNFLGVGGLVSLAIVLLALPGYLYLADPLIIKPKKQPKEA
;
A
#
# COMPACT_ATOMS: atom_id res chain seq x y z
N MET A 1 33.13 13.77 19.28
CA MET A 1 31.76 13.81 19.83
C MET A 1 31.11 12.43 19.81
N LEU A 2 31.05 11.75 18.69
CA LEU A 2 30.47 10.41 18.51
C LEU A 2 31.00 9.35 19.48
N LYS A 3 32.33 9.23 19.62
CA LYS A 3 32.95 8.27 20.54
C LYS A 3 32.45 8.44 21.99
N ARG A 4 32.35 9.69 22.48
CA ARG A 4 31.83 9.97 23.85
C ARG A 4 30.36 9.58 24.00
N PHE A 5 29.53 9.80 22.97
CA PHE A 5 28.14 9.41 22.96
C PHE A 5 27.98 7.89 23.05
N TYR A 6 28.65 7.14 22.19
CA TYR A 6 28.57 5.68 22.19
C TYR A 6 29.18 5.05 23.46
N THR A 7 30.27 5.63 24.00
CA THR A 7 30.79 5.20 25.30
C THR A 7 29.76 5.39 26.42
N ALA A 8 29.01 6.48 26.42
CA ALA A 8 27.95 6.70 27.42
C ALA A 8 26.80 5.67 27.29
N ILE A 9 26.40 5.31 26.07
CA ILE A 9 25.38 4.27 25.82
C ILE A 9 25.86 2.91 26.35
N VAL A 10 27.07 2.52 26.00
CA VAL A 10 27.67 1.24 26.40
C VAL A 10 27.77 1.12 27.93
N HIS A 11 28.18 2.20 28.62
CA HIS A 11 28.28 2.21 30.07
C HIS A 11 26.88 2.18 30.76
N ARG A 12 25.85 2.81 30.16
CA ARG A 12 24.49 2.84 30.69
C ARG A 12 23.57 1.77 30.08
N ARG A 13 24.12 0.70 29.52
CA ARG A 13 23.37 -0.34 28.78
C ARG A 13 22.14 -0.88 29.49
N ARG A 14 22.18 -1.09 30.82
CA ARG A 14 21.00 -1.56 31.58
C ARG A 14 19.85 -0.54 31.59
N ALA A 15 20.16 0.73 31.72
CA ALA A 15 19.16 1.80 31.67
C ALA A 15 18.55 1.94 30.25
N VAL A 16 19.37 1.81 29.20
CA VAL A 16 18.89 1.80 27.82
C VAL A 16 17.94 0.62 27.58
N LEU A 17 18.33 -0.60 27.98
CA LEU A 17 17.46 -1.78 27.85
C LEU A 17 16.14 -1.60 28.61
N ALA A 18 16.17 -1.12 29.85
CA ALA A 18 14.96 -0.89 30.65
C ALA A 18 14.04 0.14 29.99
N ALA A 19 14.59 1.22 29.44
CA ALA A 19 13.82 2.25 28.74
C ALA A 19 13.13 1.69 27.46
N PHE A 20 13.83 0.88 26.66
CA PHE A 20 13.24 0.26 25.47
C PHE A 20 12.18 -0.79 25.81
N VAL A 21 12.41 -1.62 26.84
CA VAL A 21 11.41 -2.59 27.30
C VAL A 21 10.15 -1.84 27.78
N LEU A 22 10.30 -0.78 28.58
CA LEU A 22 9.17 0.04 29.02
C LEU A 22 8.44 0.66 27.83
N ALA A 23 9.17 1.26 26.89
CA ALA A 23 8.58 1.85 25.68
C ALA A 23 7.83 0.79 24.85
N ALA A 24 8.40 -0.40 24.66
CA ALA A 24 7.75 -1.49 23.93
C ALA A 24 6.46 -1.96 24.63
N VAL A 25 6.48 -2.13 25.95
CA VAL A 25 5.29 -2.51 26.73
C VAL A 25 4.20 -1.45 26.62
N LEU A 26 4.53 -0.17 26.79
CA LEU A 26 3.55 0.93 26.63
C LEU A 26 2.99 0.96 25.21
N SER A 27 3.83 0.70 24.20
CA SER A 27 3.44 0.70 22.79
C SER A 27 2.48 -0.45 22.45
N VAL A 28 2.57 -1.61 23.10
CA VAL A 28 1.60 -2.71 22.93
C VAL A 28 0.20 -2.30 23.39
N PHE A 29 0.10 -1.51 24.49
CA PHE A 29 -1.21 -0.99 24.91
C PHE A 29 -1.70 0.12 23.98
N ALA A 30 -0.81 1.02 23.57
CA ALA A 30 -1.15 2.12 22.68
C ALA A 30 -1.61 1.63 21.28
N SER A 31 -0.99 0.57 20.75
CA SER A 31 -1.36 0.03 19.44
C SER A 31 -2.80 -0.51 19.35
N ARG A 32 -3.41 -0.87 20.51
CA ARG A 32 -4.82 -1.31 20.54
C ARG A 32 -5.82 -0.16 20.39
N ALA A 33 -5.38 1.06 20.60
CA ALA A 33 -6.19 2.27 20.45
C ALA A 33 -6.04 2.93 19.07
N VAL A 34 -5.19 2.39 18.21
CA VAL A 34 -5.04 2.86 16.82
C VAL A 34 -6.23 2.37 16.01
N GLN A 35 -6.94 3.29 15.39
CA GLN A 35 -8.05 2.99 14.49
C GLN A 35 -7.51 2.73 13.09
N VAL A 36 -8.14 1.80 12.35
CA VAL A 36 -7.77 1.47 10.98
C VAL A 36 -8.99 1.65 10.09
N ASP A 37 -8.84 2.43 9.05
CA ASP A 37 -9.86 2.63 8.06
C ASP A 37 -9.59 1.76 6.82
N TYR A 38 -10.65 1.10 6.34
CA TYR A 38 -10.60 0.13 5.25
C TYR A 38 -11.31 0.64 3.98
N ASP A 39 -11.92 1.82 4.03
CA ASP A 39 -12.53 2.43 2.83
C ASP A 39 -11.47 3.24 2.07
N ILE A 40 -11.27 2.89 0.80
CA ILE A 40 -10.28 3.57 -0.04
C ILE A 40 -10.73 4.99 -0.42
N ASN A 41 -12.04 5.23 -0.46
CA ASN A 41 -12.61 6.50 -0.88
C ASN A 41 -12.44 7.58 0.20
N ASP A 42 -12.34 7.19 1.48
CA ASP A 42 -12.11 8.11 2.61
C ASP A 42 -10.73 8.78 2.55
N TYR A 43 -9.84 8.27 1.68
CA TYR A 43 -8.50 8.83 1.45
C TYR A 43 -8.42 9.79 0.27
N LEU A 44 -9.54 10.10 -0.39
CA LEU A 44 -9.60 11.20 -1.35
C LEU A 44 -9.34 12.54 -0.66
N PRO A 45 -8.77 13.52 -1.38
CA PRO A 45 -8.64 14.87 -0.84
C PRO A 45 -9.99 15.44 -0.39
N PRO A 46 -10.05 16.22 0.70
CA PRO A 46 -11.29 16.82 1.17
C PRO A 46 -11.93 17.79 0.16
N ASP A 47 -11.13 18.31 -0.77
CA ASP A 47 -11.54 19.23 -1.84
C ASP A 47 -11.91 18.50 -3.15
N SER A 48 -11.91 17.19 -3.17
CA SER A 48 -12.39 16.41 -4.32
C SER A 48 -13.89 16.59 -4.52
N PRO A 49 -14.37 16.76 -5.76
CA PRO A 49 -15.79 17.01 -6.03
C PRO A 49 -16.71 15.94 -5.44
N SER A 50 -16.37 14.66 -5.55
CA SER A 50 -17.16 13.56 -5.00
C SER A 50 -17.13 13.51 -3.46
N THR A 51 -16.03 13.93 -2.82
CA THR A 51 -15.95 14.02 -1.36
C THR A 51 -16.87 15.11 -0.84
N ILE A 52 -16.85 16.30 -1.46
CA ILE A 52 -17.73 17.42 -1.13
C ILE A 52 -19.19 16.99 -1.33
N ALA A 53 -19.50 16.34 -2.46
CA ALA A 53 -20.86 15.87 -2.77
C ALA A 53 -21.39 14.88 -1.72
N LEU A 54 -20.52 13.94 -1.27
CA LEU A 54 -20.87 12.96 -0.23
C LEU A 54 -21.11 13.62 1.13
N GLU A 55 -20.27 14.56 1.53
CA GLU A 55 -20.43 15.33 2.77
C GLU A 55 -21.71 16.14 2.76
N GLN A 56 -22.01 16.81 1.64
CA GLN A 56 -23.22 17.59 1.45
C GLN A 56 -24.47 16.71 1.51
N MET A 57 -24.44 15.55 0.85
CA MET A 57 -25.51 14.58 0.87
C MET A 57 -25.77 14.07 2.30
N ASN A 58 -24.73 13.62 3.01
CA ASN A 58 -24.85 13.09 4.37
C ASN A 58 -25.30 14.15 5.38
N SER A 59 -25.00 15.44 5.13
CA SER A 59 -25.46 16.53 5.99
C SER A 59 -26.91 16.92 5.75
N ALA A 60 -27.38 16.84 4.50
CA ALA A 60 -28.70 17.30 4.09
C ALA A 60 -29.77 16.20 4.16
N PHE A 61 -29.43 14.97 3.93
CA PHE A 61 -30.36 13.84 3.82
C PHE A 61 -30.12 12.77 4.85
N THR A 62 -31.19 12.17 5.38
CA THR A 62 -31.16 10.94 6.14
C THR A 62 -31.31 9.75 5.20
N GLY A 63 -30.60 8.65 5.47
CA GLY A 63 -30.53 7.48 4.61
C GLY A 63 -29.50 7.68 3.49
N GLY A 64 -28.34 7.08 3.68
CA GLY A 64 -27.18 7.19 2.80
C GLY A 64 -27.40 6.69 1.36
N ILE A 65 -26.35 6.60 0.58
CA ILE A 65 -26.37 5.91 -0.72
C ILE A 65 -26.43 4.40 -0.44
N PRO A 66 -27.25 3.64 -1.16
CA PRO A 66 -27.24 2.19 -1.08
C PRO A 66 -25.83 1.64 -1.32
N ASN A 67 -25.34 0.85 -0.37
CA ASN A 67 -23.95 0.38 -0.35
C ASN A 67 -23.81 -1.15 -0.28
N MET A 68 -24.97 -1.87 -0.35
CA MET A 68 -25.00 -3.33 -0.34
C MET A 68 -26.11 -3.84 -1.28
N ARG A 69 -25.82 -4.90 -2.04
CA ARG A 69 -26.74 -5.64 -2.90
C ARG A 69 -26.85 -7.05 -2.37
N VAL A 70 -28.07 -7.51 -2.15
CA VAL A 70 -28.38 -8.86 -1.63
C VAL A 70 -29.22 -9.60 -2.65
N MET A 71 -28.68 -10.68 -3.21
CA MET A 71 -29.42 -11.56 -4.13
C MET A 71 -29.83 -12.84 -3.42
N VAL A 72 -31.14 -13.08 -3.39
CA VAL A 72 -31.70 -14.35 -2.87
C VAL A 72 -32.29 -15.13 -4.03
N ARG A 73 -31.87 -16.39 -4.15
CA ARG A 73 -32.23 -17.29 -5.25
C ARG A 73 -33.43 -18.19 -4.90
N ASP A 74 -34.12 -18.63 -5.94
CA ASP A 74 -35.23 -19.57 -5.86
C ASP A 74 -36.35 -19.15 -4.89
N VAL A 75 -36.71 -17.85 -4.92
CA VAL A 75 -37.75 -17.28 -4.06
C VAL A 75 -38.95 -16.79 -4.87
N THR A 76 -40.12 -16.92 -4.28
CA THR A 76 -41.35 -16.30 -4.77
C THR A 76 -41.50 -14.86 -4.28
N VAL A 77 -42.39 -14.06 -4.90
CA VAL A 77 -42.66 -12.67 -4.49
C VAL A 77 -43.04 -12.55 -3.00
N PRO A 78 -43.93 -13.41 -2.42
CA PRO A 78 -44.21 -13.35 -0.98
C PRO A 78 -43.02 -13.70 -0.09
N GLU A 79 -42.16 -14.63 -0.48
CA GLU A 79 -40.94 -14.98 0.26
C GLU A 79 -39.93 -13.84 0.17
N ALA A 80 -39.83 -13.16 -0.97
CA ALA A 80 -38.97 -12.00 -1.11
C ALA A 80 -39.42 -10.82 -0.21
N LEU A 81 -40.72 -10.60 -0.05
CA LEU A 81 -41.24 -9.60 0.91
C LEU A 81 -40.87 -9.96 2.36
N ASP A 82 -40.97 -11.25 2.74
CA ASP A 82 -40.51 -11.72 4.06
C ASP A 82 -39.00 -11.52 4.28
N TYR A 83 -38.18 -11.74 3.24
CA TYR A 83 -36.75 -11.40 3.29
C TYR A 83 -36.52 -9.90 3.46
N LYS A 84 -37.28 -9.03 2.75
CA LYS A 84 -37.19 -7.58 2.89
C LYS A 84 -37.47 -7.14 4.32
N GLU A 85 -38.54 -7.66 4.94
CA GLU A 85 -38.88 -7.35 6.34
C GLU A 85 -37.77 -7.81 7.30
N LYS A 86 -37.21 -9.01 7.11
CA LYS A 86 -36.12 -9.54 7.92
C LYS A 86 -34.83 -8.75 7.77
N LEU A 87 -34.49 -8.33 6.55
CA LEU A 87 -33.32 -7.48 6.27
C LEU A 87 -33.47 -6.11 6.95
N ALA A 88 -34.65 -5.50 6.85
CA ALA A 88 -34.95 -4.21 7.46
C ALA A 88 -34.94 -4.24 9.01
N ALA A 89 -35.11 -5.43 9.60
CA ALA A 89 -35.09 -5.61 11.05
C ALA A 89 -33.67 -5.78 11.63
N ILE A 90 -32.63 -5.87 10.78
CA ILE A 90 -31.24 -6.03 11.20
C ILE A 90 -30.73 -4.67 11.72
N ASP A 91 -30.11 -4.68 12.89
CA ASP A 91 -29.48 -3.48 13.49
C ASP A 91 -28.34 -2.97 12.59
N GLY A 92 -28.34 -1.67 12.29
CA GLY A 92 -27.41 -1.04 11.35
C GLY A 92 -27.86 -1.06 9.89
N VAL A 93 -29.02 -1.65 9.57
CA VAL A 93 -29.67 -1.50 8.24
C VAL A 93 -30.63 -0.30 8.32
N GLU A 94 -30.33 0.73 7.52
CA GLU A 94 -31.14 1.97 7.49
C GLU A 94 -32.32 1.88 6.51
N ALA A 95 -32.10 1.23 5.34
CA ALA A 95 -33.10 1.10 4.30
C ALA A 95 -32.90 -0.19 3.50
N VAL A 96 -34.03 -0.79 3.06
CA VAL A 96 -34.07 -1.89 2.11
C VAL A 96 -35.05 -1.56 1.01
N THR A 97 -34.58 -1.48 -0.22
CA THR A 97 -35.39 -1.22 -1.40
C THR A 97 -35.54 -2.48 -2.24
N TRP A 98 -36.76 -2.76 -2.68
CA TRP A 98 -37.06 -3.87 -3.58
C TRP A 98 -38.23 -3.50 -4.52
N LEU A 99 -38.72 -4.43 -5.29
CA LEU A 99 -39.74 -4.28 -6.32
C LEU A 99 -41.04 -3.58 -5.84
N ASP A 100 -41.45 -3.86 -4.61
CA ASP A 100 -42.70 -3.28 -4.00
C ASP A 100 -42.60 -1.77 -3.71
N ASP A 101 -41.39 -1.21 -3.66
CA ASP A 101 -41.20 0.24 -3.56
C ASP A 101 -41.42 0.98 -4.89
N SER A 102 -41.34 0.23 -6.01
CA SER A 102 -41.44 0.78 -7.37
C SER A 102 -42.77 0.40 -8.07
N LEU A 103 -43.29 -0.79 -7.77
CA LEU A 103 -44.48 -1.34 -8.42
C LEU A 103 -45.43 -2.00 -7.40
N ASP A 104 -46.74 -2.02 -7.73
CA ASP A 104 -47.73 -2.74 -6.92
C ASP A 104 -47.60 -4.28 -7.15
N VAL A 105 -46.89 -4.94 -6.25
CA VAL A 105 -46.66 -6.41 -6.32
C VAL A 105 -47.91 -7.27 -6.13
N THR A 106 -49.07 -6.67 -5.83
CA THR A 106 -50.38 -7.37 -5.81
C THR A 106 -50.93 -7.60 -7.21
N VAL A 107 -50.45 -6.84 -8.20
CA VAL A 107 -50.74 -7.01 -9.62
C VAL A 107 -49.79 -8.05 -10.21
N PRO A 108 -50.28 -9.01 -11.05
CA PRO A 108 -49.44 -9.99 -11.68
C PRO A 108 -48.24 -9.34 -12.42
N LEU A 109 -47.03 -9.82 -12.19
CA LEU A 109 -45.79 -9.25 -12.74
C LEU A 109 -45.79 -9.16 -14.28
N GLN A 110 -46.53 -10.08 -14.95
CA GLN A 110 -46.64 -10.11 -16.41
C GLN A 110 -47.45 -8.91 -16.96
N MET A 111 -48.20 -8.18 -16.11
CA MET A 111 -48.95 -6.98 -16.45
C MET A 111 -48.23 -5.69 -16.09
N GLN A 112 -47.04 -5.79 -15.51
CA GLN A 112 -46.22 -4.68 -15.07
C GLN A 112 -45.13 -4.34 -16.08
N ASP A 113 -44.43 -3.25 -15.89
CA ASP A 113 -43.28 -2.90 -16.69
C ASP A 113 -42.17 -3.92 -16.51
N THR A 114 -41.87 -4.65 -17.58
CA THR A 114 -40.90 -5.74 -17.57
C THR A 114 -39.49 -5.27 -17.19
N ALA A 115 -39.08 -4.07 -17.61
CA ALA A 115 -37.76 -3.54 -17.34
C ALA A 115 -37.59 -3.27 -15.83
N THR A 116 -38.60 -2.66 -15.20
CA THR A 116 -38.59 -2.44 -13.74
C THR A 116 -38.64 -3.75 -12.97
N VAL A 117 -39.46 -4.72 -13.41
CA VAL A 117 -39.52 -6.04 -12.76
C VAL A 117 -38.13 -6.73 -12.82
N GLU A 118 -37.50 -6.79 -14.00
CA GLU A 118 -36.23 -7.46 -14.19
C GLU A 118 -35.08 -6.80 -13.44
N THR A 119 -35.20 -5.53 -13.03
CA THR A 119 -34.22 -4.85 -12.18
C THR A 119 -34.15 -5.43 -10.76
N TYR A 120 -35.30 -5.89 -10.23
CA TYR A 120 -35.38 -6.35 -8.84
C TYR A 120 -35.75 -7.83 -8.71
N TYR A 121 -36.36 -8.44 -9.75
CA TYR A 121 -36.80 -9.82 -9.71
C TYR A 121 -36.67 -10.46 -11.10
N LYS A 122 -35.76 -11.42 -11.24
CA LYS A 122 -35.45 -12.12 -12.49
C LYS A 122 -35.07 -13.55 -12.23
N ASP A 123 -35.52 -14.48 -13.06
CA ASP A 123 -35.19 -15.92 -12.98
C ASP A 123 -35.39 -16.51 -11.57
N ASN A 124 -36.50 -16.14 -10.89
CA ASN A 124 -36.82 -16.49 -9.51
C ASN A 124 -35.75 -16.01 -8.50
N CYS A 125 -34.93 -15.06 -8.85
CA CYS A 125 -34.00 -14.40 -7.96
C CYS A 125 -34.54 -13.00 -7.59
N ALA A 126 -34.49 -12.67 -6.30
CA ALA A 126 -34.80 -11.32 -5.80
C ALA A 126 -33.51 -10.57 -5.50
N LEU A 127 -33.41 -9.33 -5.98
CA LEU A 127 -32.28 -8.43 -5.70
C LEU A 127 -32.74 -7.29 -4.82
N PHE A 128 -32.27 -7.25 -3.59
CA PHE A 128 -32.47 -6.16 -2.65
C PHE A 128 -31.32 -5.17 -2.71
N THR A 129 -31.64 -3.90 -2.68
CA THR A 129 -30.67 -2.81 -2.52
C THR A 129 -30.77 -2.31 -1.09
N VAL A 130 -29.68 -2.38 -0.35
CA VAL A 130 -29.65 -2.14 1.10
C VAL A 130 -28.67 -1.02 1.42
N THR A 131 -29.06 -0.13 2.34
CA THR A 131 -28.22 0.89 2.93
C THR A 131 -27.85 0.45 4.34
N VAL A 132 -26.54 0.34 4.60
CA VAL A 132 -25.97 -0.05 5.89
C VAL A 132 -25.21 1.13 6.47
N GLU A 133 -25.44 1.43 7.75
CA GLU A 133 -24.74 2.46 8.51
C GLU A 133 -23.26 2.09 8.71
N ASP A 134 -22.36 3.04 8.51
CA ASP A 134 -20.92 2.82 8.62
C ASP A 134 -20.49 2.37 10.02
N ALA A 135 -21.12 2.88 11.08
CA ALA A 135 -20.80 2.56 12.46
C ALA A 135 -21.05 1.09 12.80
N ASN A 136 -22.07 0.47 12.22
CA ASN A 136 -22.52 -0.90 12.49
C ASN A 136 -22.22 -1.87 11.34
N ARG A 137 -21.45 -1.44 10.34
CA ARG A 137 -21.19 -2.14 9.08
C ARG A 137 -20.79 -3.61 9.25
N LEU A 138 -19.85 -3.90 10.14
CA LEU A 138 -19.31 -5.25 10.34
C LEU A 138 -20.40 -6.22 10.86
N GLU A 139 -21.18 -5.75 11.84
CA GLU A 139 -22.22 -6.56 12.49
C GLU A 139 -23.40 -6.73 11.56
N ALA A 140 -23.83 -5.68 10.87
CA ALA A 140 -24.91 -5.72 9.91
C ALA A 140 -24.62 -6.64 8.72
N VAL A 141 -23.44 -6.54 8.11
CA VAL A 141 -23.00 -7.42 7.00
C VAL A 141 -22.95 -8.88 7.46
N ALA A 142 -22.43 -9.17 8.65
CA ALA A 142 -22.41 -10.51 9.19
C ALA A 142 -23.83 -11.06 9.44
N ALA A 143 -24.72 -10.26 10.00
CA ALA A 143 -26.11 -10.64 10.24
C ALA A 143 -26.89 -10.89 8.93
N VAL A 144 -26.67 -10.05 7.92
CA VAL A 144 -27.26 -10.26 6.57
C VAL A 144 -26.73 -11.57 5.98
N GLN A 145 -25.43 -11.83 6.08
CA GLN A 145 -24.81 -13.05 5.57
C GLN A 145 -25.34 -14.30 6.25
N ASP A 146 -25.54 -14.27 7.57
CA ASP A 146 -26.15 -15.36 8.34
C ASP A 146 -27.63 -15.57 7.96
N LEU A 147 -28.38 -14.50 7.69
CA LEU A 147 -29.77 -14.55 7.29
C LEU A 147 -29.95 -15.21 5.90
N ILE A 148 -29.12 -14.83 4.93
CA ILE A 148 -29.25 -15.30 3.55
C ILE A 148 -28.57 -16.66 3.31
N GLY A 149 -27.61 -17.04 4.16
CA GLY A 149 -26.84 -18.29 4.05
C GLY A 149 -25.77 -18.27 2.94
N GLU A 150 -25.24 -19.46 2.62
CA GLU A 150 -24.11 -19.60 1.68
C GLU A 150 -24.54 -19.71 0.21
N ASP A 151 -25.78 -20.10 -0.05
CA ASP A 151 -26.31 -20.31 -1.41
C ASP A 151 -26.72 -19.02 -2.11
N ASN A 152 -26.82 -17.92 -1.36
CA ASN A 152 -27.21 -16.60 -1.84
C ASN A 152 -25.99 -15.68 -1.95
N ALA A 153 -26.12 -14.54 -2.63
CA ALA A 153 -24.99 -13.68 -2.96
C ALA A 153 -25.11 -12.30 -2.33
N LEU A 154 -23.96 -11.74 -1.95
CA LEU A 154 -23.82 -10.47 -1.27
C LEU A 154 -22.69 -9.65 -1.89
N ALA A 155 -22.97 -8.42 -2.32
CA ALA A 155 -21.99 -7.52 -2.93
C ALA A 155 -22.19 -6.08 -2.49
N GLY A 156 -21.24 -5.22 -2.83
CA GLY A 156 -21.27 -3.77 -2.56
C GLY A 156 -20.13 -3.29 -1.67
N THR A 157 -20.02 -1.97 -1.50
CA THR A 157 -18.91 -1.35 -0.76
C THR A 157 -18.92 -1.70 0.72
N ALA A 158 -20.11 -1.75 1.35
CA ALA A 158 -20.23 -2.16 2.75
C ALA A 158 -19.67 -3.58 2.98
N VAL A 159 -19.93 -4.50 2.04
CA VAL A 159 -19.45 -5.89 2.12
C VAL A 159 -17.94 -5.96 1.88
N SER A 160 -17.43 -5.26 0.86
CA SER A 160 -15.99 -5.27 0.56
C SER A 160 -15.17 -4.71 1.71
N THR A 161 -15.62 -3.63 2.36
CA THR A 161 -14.97 -3.04 3.53
C THR A 161 -15.02 -3.99 4.75
N ALA A 162 -16.16 -4.65 5.00
CA ALA A 162 -16.29 -5.64 6.07
C ALA A 162 -15.36 -6.85 5.85
N VAL A 163 -15.31 -7.39 4.62
CA VAL A 163 -14.41 -8.49 4.26
C VAL A 163 -12.95 -8.07 4.37
N ALA A 164 -12.60 -6.86 3.89
CA ALA A 164 -11.25 -6.31 4.02
C ALA A 164 -10.81 -6.22 5.48
N THR A 165 -11.69 -5.71 6.36
CA THR A 165 -11.42 -5.58 7.79
C THR A 165 -11.11 -6.95 8.43
N ASN A 166 -11.98 -7.94 8.20
CA ASN A 166 -11.85 -9.26 8.83
C ASN A 166 -10.66 -10.07 8.27
N SER A 167 -10.43 -10.03 6.94
CA SER A 167 -9.37 -10.80 6.31
C SER A 167 -7.99 -10.21 6.61
N THR A 168 -7.82 -8.89 6.52
CA THR A 168 -6.50 -8.24 6.65
C THR A 168 -5.85 -8.53 8.00
N VAL A 169 -6.59 -8.46 9.11
CA VAL A 169 -6.04 -8.73 10.46
C VAL A 169 -5.46 -10.13 10.56
N THR A 170 -6.19 -11.12 10.06
CA THR A 170 -5.78 -12.53 10.10
C THR A 170 -4.61 -12.80 9.16
N GLU A 171 -4.63 -12.24 7.97
CA GLU A 171 -3.59 -12.41 6.94
C GLU A 171 -2.28 -11.76 7.35
N VAL A 172 -2.32 -10.52 7.85
CA VAL A 172 -1.12 -9.80 8.35
C VAL A 172 -0.45 -10.58 9.48
N ALA A 173 -1.21 -11.14 10.42
CA ALA A 173 -0.66 -11.96 11.49
C ALA A 173 0.03 -13.23 10.95
N LYS A 174 -0.57 -13.92 9.97
CA LYS A 174 0.04 -15.10 9.31
C LYS A 174 1.30 -14.73 8.55
N ILE A 175 1.27 -13.66 7.75
CA ILE A 175 2.42 -13.17 6.98
C ILE A 175 3.56 -12.82 7.93
N ALA A 176 3.30 -12.05 8.99
CA ALA A 176 4.29 -11.65 9.97
C ALA A 176 4.94 -12.86 10.67
N ALA A 177 4.13 -13.86 11.07
CA ALA A 177 4.66 -15.06 11.70
C ALA A 177 5.60 -15.85 10.78
N ILE A 178 5.21 -16.07 9.52
CA ILE A 178 6.04 -16.79 8.55
C ILE A 178 7.29 -15.95 8.19
N ALA A 179 7.14 -14.63 8.05
CA ALA A 179 8.25 -13.71 7.78
C ALA A 179 9.31 -13.77 8.90
N VAL A 180 8.90 -13.77 10.17
CA VAL A 180 9.81 -13.89 11.32
C VAL A 180 10.54 -15.23 11.30
N VAL A 181 9.86 -16.34 10.99
CA VAL A 181 10.47 -17.66 10.85
C VAL A 181 11.50 -17.66 9.71
N TYR A 182 11.17 -17.07 8.57
CA TYR A 182 12.12 -16.97 7.46
C TYR A 182 13.33 -16.08 7.80
N VAL A 183 13.09 -14.91 8.40
CA VAL A 183 14.20 -14.03 8.84
C VAL A 183 15.10 -14.73 9.85
N LEU A 184 14.51 -15.47 10.81
CA LEU A 184 15.29 -16.30 11.73
C LEU A 184 16.13 -17.34 10.98
N PHE A 185 15.53 -18.03 10.01
CA PHE A 185 16.23 -19.04 9.20
C PHE A 185 17.42 -18.45 8.42
N ILE A 186 17.21 -17.33 7.70
CA ILE A 186 18.29 -16.71 6.92
C ILE A 186 19.39 -16.14 7.82
N LEU A 187 19.03 -15.58 8.97
CA LEU A 187 20.00 -15.10 9.95
C LEU A 187 20.84 -16.25 10.53
N ILE A 188 20.24 -17.40 10.85
CA ILE A 188 20.99 -18.60 11.30
C ILE A 188 22.01 -19.04 10.25
N LEU A 189 21.66 -18.95 8.96
CA LEU A 189 22.59 -19.31 7.88
C LEU A 189 23.75 -18.32 7.71
N THR A 190 23.54 -17.05 8.04
CA THR A 190 24.44 -15.95 7.68
C THR A 190 25.22 -15.36 8.85
N THR A 191 24.89 -15.75 10.10
CA THR A 191 25.61 -15.33 11.31
C THR A 191 26.51 -16.45 11.82
N ASP A 192 27.44 -16.11 12.72
CA ASP A 192 28.44 -17.02 13.26
C ASP A 192 28.12 -17.49 14.69
N SER A 193 26.95 -17.14 15.24
CA SER A 193 26.50 -17.54 16.57
C SER A 193 25.01 -17.79 16.59
N TRP A 194 24.54 -18.81 17.31
CA TRP A 194 23.11 -19.13 17.49
C TRP A 194 22.32 -18.05 18.24
N VAL A 195 22.98 -17.17 18.97
CA VAL A 195 22.36 -16.08 19.74
C VAL A 195 22.16 -14.82 18.87
N GLU A 196 23.01 -14.57 17.89
CA GLU A 196 22.93 -13.37 17.03
C GLU A 196 21.59 -13.19 16.34
N PRO A 197 20.98 -14.21 15.71
CA PRO A 197 19.66 -14.11 15.10
C PRO A 197 18.58 -13.62 16.06
N LEU A 198 18.62 -14.12 17.31
CA LEU A 198 17.66 -13.72 18.34
C LEU A 198 17.85 -12.27 18.78
N LEU A 199 19.10 -11.80 18.85
CA LEU A 199 19.39 -10.38 19.16
C LEU A 199 18.88 -9.45 18.07
N VAL A 200 19.11 -9.80 16.81
CA VAL A 200 18.61 -9.02 15.66
C VAL A 200 17.09 -8.97 15.68
N LEU A 201 16.42 -10.11 15.84
CA LEU A 201 14.95 -10.16 15.92
C LEU A 201 14.40 -9.39 17.13
N ALA A 202 15.06 -9.43 18.28
CA ALA A 202 14.66 -8.66 19.47
C ALA A 202 14.77 -7.16 19.21
N GLY A 203 15.83 -6.70 18.53
CA GLY A 203 16.00 -5.31 18.13
C GLY A 203 14.93 -4.84 17.15
N LEU A 204 14.69 -5.63 16.10
CA LEU A 204 13.64 -5.36 15.11
C LEU A 204 12.26 -5.37 15.74
N GLY A 205 11.96 -6.37 16.58
CA GLY A 205 10.70 -6.48 17.29
C GLY A 205 10.43 -5.27 18.19
N ALA A 206 11.45 -4.81 18.93
CA ALA A 206 11.33 -3.60 19.76
C ALA A 206 11.02 -2.36 18.89
N ALA A 207 11.72 -2.17 17.78
CA ALA A 207 11.48 -1.05 16.87
C ALA A 207 10.07 -1.08 16.26
N ILE A 208 9.60 -2.26 15.82
CA ILE A 208 8.27 -2.45 15.22
C ILE A 208 7.17 -2.20 16.27
N LEU A 209 7.30 -2.76 17.47
CA LEU A 209 6.32 -2.55 18.55
C LEU A 209 6.19 -1.07 18.90
N ILE A 210 7.31 -0.36 19.04
CA ILE A 210 7.32 1.07 19.32
C ILE A 210 6.71 1.85 18.14
N ASN A 211 7.00 1.47 16.91
CA ASN A 211 6.41 2.11 15.73
C ASN A 211 4.88 1.95 15.71
N ASN A 212 4.39 0.73 15.89
CA ASN A 212 2.95 0.45 15.89
C ASN A 212 2.21 1.19 17.01
N GLY A 213 2.77 1.21 18.22
CA GLY A 213 2.16 1.96 19.32
C GLY A 213 2.16 3.48 19.12
N THR A 214 3.22 4.01 18.51
CA THR A 214 3.31 5.45 18.20
C THR A 214 2.48 5.87 16.99
N ASN A 215 1.88 4.93 16.21
CA ASN A 215 0.88 5.28 15.20
C ASN A 215 -0.37 5.95 15.80
N LEU A 216 -0.62 5.77 17.10
CA LEU A 216 -1.68 6.49 17.81
C LEU A 216 -1.60 8.02 17.62
N MET A 217 -0.42 8.58 17.36
CA MET A 217 -0.26 10.02 17.09
C MET A 217 -0.93 10.48 15.78
N PHE A 218 -1.23 9.56 14.86
CA PHE A 218 -1.90 9.84 13.59
C PHE A 218 -3.44 9.72 13.70
N GLY A 219 -3.95 9.17 14.82
CA GLY A 219 -5.36 8.87 15.02
C GLY A 219 -5.79 7.62 14.22
N THR A 220 -6.35 7.82 13.05
CA THR A 220 -6.72 6.74 12.12
C THR A 220 -5.60 6.52 11.09
N ILE A 221 -5.31 5.27 10.77
CA ILE A 221 -4.35 4.88 9.72
C ILE A 221 -5.04 4.02 8.65
N SER A 222 -4.50 4.03 7.45
CA SER A 222 -5.03 3.22 6.35
C SER A 222 -4.78 1.72 6.56
N PHE A 223 -5.66 0.90 6.00
CA PHE A 223 -5.46 -0.56 5.96
C PHE A 223 -4.15 -0.94 5.25
N VAL A 224 -3.71 -0.17 4.27
CA VAL A 224 -2.42 -0.37 3.59
C VAL A 224 -1.26 -0.14 4.56
N THR A 225 -1.30 0.94 5.34
CA THR A 225 -0.29 1.25 6.37
C THR A 225 -0.28 0.19 7.47
N ASN A 226 -1.45 -0.25 7.91
CA ASN A 226 -1.57 -1.29 8.93
C ASN A 226 -1.02 -2.64 8.43
N ALA A 227 -1.39 -3.05 7.20
CA ALA A 227 -0.97 -4.31 6.61
C ALA A 227 0.51 -4.34 6.21
N ALA A 228 0.96 -3.31 5.47
CA ALA A 228 2.29 -3.28 4.90
C ALA A 228 3.34 -2.68 5.83
N GLY A 229 2.97 -1.74 6.70
CA GLY A 229 3.90 -0.94 7.50
C GLY A 229 4.87 -1.78 8.35
N SER A 230 4.36 -2.69 9.17
CA SER A 230 5.18 -3.56 10.03
C SER A 230 6.03 -4.56 9.23
N ILE A 231 5.47 -5.07 8.15
CA ILE A 231 6.12 -6.05 7.26
C ILE A 231 7.27 -5.38 6.51
N LEU A 232 7.04 -4.19 5.96
CA LEU A 232 8.05 -3.39 5.28
C LEU A 232 9.14 -2.92 6.24
N GLN A 233 8.79 -2.49 7.46
CA GLN A 233 9.77 -2.10 8.46
C GLN A 233 10.66 -3.27 8.83
N LEU A 234 10.12 -4.49 9.02
CA LEU A 234 10.90 -5.70 9.29
C LEU A 234 11.94 -5.94 8.19
N ALA A 235 11.51 -5.87 6.94
CA ALA A 235 12.36 -6.16 5.79
C ALA A 235 13.47 -5.10 5.59
N VAL A 236 13.13 -3.81 5.69
CA VAL A 236 14.06 -2.70 5.44
C VAL A 236 15.02 -2.47 6.62
N SER A 237 14.58 -2.68 7.87
CA SER A 237 15.40 -2.38 9.05
C SER A 237 16.40 -3.48 9.42
N LEU A 238 16.26 -4.66 8.81
CA LEU A 238 17.16 -5.80 9.04
C LEU A 238 18.62 -5.46 8.72
N ASP A 239 18.83 -4.73 7.62
CA ASP A 239 20.14 -4.36 7.10
C ASP A 239 21.01 -3.63 8.13
N TYR A 240 20.45 -2.69 8.84
CA TYR A 240 21.19 -1.87 9.80
C TYR A 240 21.72 -2.68 10.97
N SER A 241 20.91 -3.61 11.46
CA SER A 241 21.27 -4.48 12.60
C SER A 241 22.34 -5.50 12.21
N VAL A 242 22.16 -6.15 11.06
CA VAL A 242 23.13 -7.13 10.53
C VAL A 242 24.47 -6.47 10.25
N PHE A 243 24.45 -5.28 9.62
CA PHE A 243 25.68 -4.55 9.33
C PHE A 243 26.47 -4.16 10.59
N LEU A 244 25.80 -3.72 11.64
CA LEU A 244 26.46 -3.38 12.90
C LEU A 244 27.09 -4.61 13.55
N ILE A 245 26.39 -5.75 13.60
CA ILE A 245 26.89 -6.98 14.19
C ILE A 245 28.09 -7.53 13.42
N HIS A 246 28.05 -7.52 12.10
CA HIS A 246 29.19 -7.93 11.27
C HIS A 246 30.41 -7.01 11.50
N ARG A 247 30.23 -5.70 11.60
CA ARG A 247 31.34 -4.78 11.93
C ARG A 247 31.90 -5.00 13.33
N PHE A 248 31.03 -5.34 14.29
CA PHE A 248 31.50 -5.72 15.63
C PHE A 248 32.32 -7.00 15.60
N ALA A 249 31.87 -8.02 14.87
CA ALA A 249 32.63 -9.27 14.68
C ALA A 249 33.99 -9.04 13.99
N GLU A 250 34.03 -8.22 12.91
CA GLU A 250 35.29 -7.81 12.24
C GLU A 250 36.25 -7.12 13.22
N CYS A 251 35.75 -6.19 14.06
CA CYS A 251 36.59 -5.51 15.05
C CYS A 251 37.13 -6.46 16.13
N ARG A 252 36.32 -7.44 16.55
CA ARG A 252 36.73 -8.49 17.50
C ARG A 252 37.82 -9.41 16.90
N ALA A 253 37.62 -9.85 15.66
CA ALA A 253 38.60 -10.70 14.96
C ALA A 253 39.94 -9.97 14.75
N ALA A 254 39.90 -8.68 14.41
CA ALA A 254 41.10 -7.88 14.22
C ALA A 254 41.87 -7.57 15.52
N ARG A 255 41.19 -7.55 16.67
CA ARG A 255 41.77 -7.24 17.99
C ARG A 255 41.22 -8.14 19.11
N PRO A 256 41.68 -9.39 19.20
CA PRO A 256 41.17 -10.35 20.17
C PRO A 256 41.38 -9.91 21.64
N ASP A 257 42.45 -9.16 21.91
CA ASP A 257 42.82 -8.69 23.26
C ASP A 257 42.05 -7.44 23.73
N ALA A 258 41.36 -6.76 22.85
CA ALA A 258 40.55 -5.58 23.22
C ALA A 258 39.27 -5.98 23.96
N SER A 259 38.72 -5.08 24.81
CA SER A 259 37.45 -5.34 25.46
C SER A 259 36.31 -5.37 24.45
N ALA A 260 35.26 -6.14 24.72
CA ALA A 260 34.06 -6.15 23.86
C ALA A 260 33.39 -4.75 23.79
N GLU A 261 33.47 -3.98 24.87
CA GLU A 261 32.96 -2.62 24.95
C GLU A 261 33.71 -1.67 24.01
N ASP A 262 35.04 -1.72 24.00
CA ASP A 262 35.89 -0.90 23.11
C ASP A 262 35.68 -1.28 21.64
N CYS A 263 35.57 -2.57 21.34
CA CYS A 263 35.27 -3.05 19.98
C CYS A 263 33.88 -2.61 19.51
N MET A 264 32.87 -2.61 20.38
CA MET A 264 31.53 -2.14 20.05
C MET A 264 31.53 -0.63 19.77
N VAL A 265 32.18 0.18 20.61
CA VAL A 265 32.29 1.63 20.38
C VAL A 265 33.01 1.93 19.06
N GLU A 266 34.06 1.17 18.72
CA GLU A 266 34.74 1.33 17.44
C GLU A 266 33.88 0.91 16.25
N ALA A 267 33.20 -0.23 16.35
CA ALA A 267 32.26 -0.70 15.33
C ALA A 267 31.19 0.36 15.06
N LEU A 268 30.58 0.91 16.10
CA LEU A 268 29.61 2.00 16.00
C LEU A 268 30.21 3.24 15.30
N CYS A 269 31.39 3.68 15.70
CA CYS A 269 32.04 4.85 15.10
C CYS A 269 32.33 4.63 13.59
N LYS A 270 32.72 3.42 13.19
CA LYS A 270 33.01 3.08 11.79
C LYS A 270 31.75 2.88 10.97
N SER A 271 30.66 2.38 11.57
CA SER A 271 29.40 2.05 10.89
C SER A 271 28.45 3.24 10.76
N THR A 272 28.57 4.25 11.65
CA THR A 272 27.60 5.37 11.71
C THR A 272 27.42 6.06 10.37
N GLY A 273 28.50 6.32 9.65
CA GLY A 273 28.42 6.99 8.35
C GLY A 273 27.58 6.22 7.33
N SER A 274 27.85 4.94 7.15
CA SER A 274 27.16 4.09 6.18
C SER A 274 25.71 3.81 6.60
N ILE A 275 25.46 3.45 7.87
CA ILE A 275 24.11 3.18 8.38
C ILE A 275 23.24 4.44 8.32
N LEU A 276 23.77 5.61 8.72
CA LEU A 276 23.02 6.85 8.69
C LEU A 276 22.75 7.31 7.26
N SER A 277 23.73 7.10 6.35
CA SER A 277 23.60 7.37 4.92
C SER A 277 22.41 6.61 4.32
N SER A 278 22.44 5.30 4.50
CA SER A 278 21.43 4.37 4.04
C SER A 278 20.07 4.71 4.67
N GLY A 279 19.98 4.77 5.99
CA GLY A 279 18.71 5.08 6.65
C GLY A 279 18.11 6.44 6.30
N LEU A 280 18.93 7.48 6.06
CA LEU A 280 18.42 8.80 5.64
C LEU A 280 17.89 8.77 4.21
N THR A 281 18.51 8.05 3.28
CA THR A 281 17.97 7.89 1.92
C THR A 281 16.63 7.18 1.95
N THR A 282 16.47 6.16 2.80
CA THR A 282 15.22 5.45 3.00
C THR A 282 14.14 6.31 3.63
N VAL A 283 14.46 7.05 4.70
CA VAL A 283 13.52 7.99 5.34
C VAL A 283 13.01 9.03 4.35
N ILE A 284 13.89 9.59 3.53
CA ILE A 284 13.48 10.62 2.56
C ILE A 284 12.73 10.01 1.38
N GLY A 285 13.10 8.81 0.94
CA GLY A 285 12.30 8.06 -0.03
C GLY A 285 10.85 7.93 0.46
N PHE A 286 10.64 7.53 1.71
CA PHE A 286 9.28 7.42 2.27
C PHE A 286 8.61 8.78 2.50
N LEU A 287 9.36 9.80 2.89
CA LEU A 287 8.81 11.16 3.05
C LEU A 287 8.36 11.78 1.71
N ALA A 288 8.84 11.29 0.57
CA ALA A 288 8.32 11.73 -0.71
C ALA A 288 6.83 11.36 -0.91
N LEU A 289 6.35 10.27 -0.30
CA LEU A 289 4.94 9.90 -0.30
C LEU A 289 4.05 10.92 0.43
N VAL A 290 4.60 11.69 1.37
CA VAL A 290 3.86 12.73 2.11
C VAL A 290 3.39 13.87 1.20
N LEU A 291 3.97 14.00 0.02
CA LEU A 291 3.63 15.02 -0.96
C LEU A 291 2.48 14.61 -1.89
N MET A 292 1.93 13.39 -1.71
CA MET A 292 0.73 12.94 -2.42
C MET A 292 -0.50 13.68 -1.91
N GLN A 293 -1.42 13.97 -2.81
CA GLN A 293 -2.75 14.48 -2.46
C GLN A 293 -3.64 13.34 -1.93
N PHE A 294 -3.49 12.15 -2.51
CA PHE A 294 -4.18 10.95 -2.04
C PHE A 294 -3.64 10.53 -0.66
N GLN A 295 -4.48 10.57 0.36
CA GLN A 295 -4.09 10.55 1.77
C GLN A 295 -3.43 9.23 2.24
N ILE A 296 -3.59 8.11 1.53
CA ILE A 296 -2.84 6.87 1.82
C ILE A 296 -1.32 7.10 1.68
N GLY A 297 -0.90 7.97 0.76
CA GLY A 297 0.52 8.28 0.59
C GLY A 297 1.15 8.93 1.81
N PRO A 298 0.66 10.08 2.29
CA PRO A 298 1.11 10.70 3.53
C PRO A 298 1.07 9.77 4.74
N ASP A 299 -0.01 9.02 4.92
CA ASP A 299 -0.19 8.10 6.03
C ASP A 299 0.90 7.02 6.04
N LEU A 300 1.05 6.27 4.94
CA LEU A 300 2.07 5.24 4.80
C LEU A 300 3.49 5.81 4.86
N GLY A 301 3.72 6.94 4.17
CA GLY A 301 5.02 7.60 4.12
C GLY A 301 5.52 8.03 5.50
N LEU A 302 4.67 8.67 6.31
CA LEU A 302 5.00 9.08 7.67
C LEU A 302 5.21 7.88 8.60
N ALA A 303 4.35 6.87 8.54
CA ALA A 303 4.47 5.66 9.36
C ALA A 303 5.77 4.90 9.08
N LEU A 304 6.13 4.74 7.79
CA LEU A 304 7.37 4.07 7.38
C LEU A 304 8.62 4.90 7.70
N ALA A 305 8.62 6.21 7.41
CA ALA A 305 9.74 7.10 7.72
C ALA A 305 10.03 7.11 9.23
N LYS A 306 8.99 7.23 10.07
CA LYS A 306 9.07 7.11 11.54
C LYS A 306 9.61 5.74 11.94
N GLY A 307 9.12 4.66 11.31
CA GLY A 307 9.58 3.29 11.56
C GLY A 307 11.08 3.12 11.32
N VAL A 308 11.60 3.66 10.21
CA VAL A 308 13.05 3.63 9.90
C VAL A 308 13.85 4.47 10.90
N VAL A 309 13.38 5.66 11.27
CA VAL A 309 14.03 6.49 12.30
C VAL A 309 14.11 5.73 13.64
N LEU A 310 13.03 5.09 14.08
CA LEU A 310 13.01 4.26 15.28
C LEU A 310 13.98 3.07 15.16
N SER A 311 14.05 2.46 13.99
CA SER A 311 15.01 1.38 13.73
C SER A 311 16.46 1.87 13.81
N LEU A 312 16.78 3.03 13.27
CA LEU A 312 18.11 3.65 13.42
C LEU A 312 18.45 3.94 14.89
N VAL A 313 17.49 4.53 15.64
CA VAL A 313 17.65 4.74 17.08
C VAL A 313 17.90 3.43 17.80
N THR A 314 17.17 2.37 17.47
CA THR A 314 17.34 1.03 18.04
C THR A 314 18.72 0.46 17.73
N VAL A 315 19.18 0.57 16.50
CA VAL A 315 20.50 0.06 16.06
C VAL A 315 21.66 0.81 16.74
N PHE A 316 21.55 2.11 16.95
CA PHE A 316 22.61 2.89 17.60
C PHE A 316 22.58 2.87 19.13
N THR A 317 21.47 2.44 19.75
CA THR A 317 21.33 2.49 21.21
C THR A 317 21.00 1.14 21.84
N PHE A 318 19.88 0.51 21.44
CA PHE A 318 19.39 -0.73 22.03
C PHE A 318 20.26 -1.95 21.61
N MET A 319 20.56 -2.08 20.31
CA MET A 319 21.35 -3.21 19.79
C MET A 319 22.74 -3.33 20.43
N PRO A 320 23.55 -2.26 20.56
CA PRO A 320 24.84 -2.34 21.27
C PRO A 320 24.70 -2.76 22.73
N ALA A 321 23.67 -2.22 23.41
CA ALA A 321 23.42 -2.54 24.82
C ALA A 321 23.01 -4.02 24.98
N LEU A 322 22.13 -4.52 24.11
CA LEU A 322 21.66 -5.91 24.12
C LEU A 322 22.80 -6.88 23.75
N THR A 323 23.55 -6.58 22.69
CA THR A 323 24.67 -7.38 22.24
C THR A 323 25.72 -7.54 23.34
N LEU A 324 26.09 -6.45 24.04
CA LEU A 324 27.09 -6.52 25.10
C LEU A 324 26.60 -7.27 26.35
N VAL A 325 25.32 -7.24 26.67
CA VAL A 325 24.76 -8.05 27.76
C VAL A 325 24.74 -9.52 27.40
N CYS A 326 24.43 -9.86 26.17
CA CYS A 326 24.36 -11.24 25.67
C CYS A 326 25.72 -11.77 25.14
N TYR A 327 26.75 -10.93 25.08
CA TYR A 327 28.03 -11.27 24.50
C TYR A 327 28.63 -12.57 25.07
N PRO A 328 28.59 -12.86 26.39
CA PRO A 328 29.10 -14.13 26.92
C PRO A 328 28.38 -15.37 26.38
N TRP A 329 27.11 -15.22 25.95
CA TRP A 329 26.36 -16.29 25.32
C TRP A 329 26.68 -16.40 23.83
N MET A 330 26.87 -15.27 23.13
CA MET A 330 27.31 -15.25 21.74
C MET A 330 28.67 -15.99 21.59
N ASP A 331 29.63 -15.68 22.43
CA ASP A 331 30.95 -16.29 22.42
C ASP A 331 30.92 -17.81 22.66
N LYS A 332 30.04 -18.25 23.60
CA LYS A 332 29.87 -19.69 23.92
C LYS A 332 29.13 -20.46 22.80
N THR A 333 28.31 -19.80 22.01
CA THR A 333 27.48 -20.42 20.97
C THR A 333 28.04 -20.19 19.57
N HIS A 334 29.27 -19.74 19.47
CA HIS A 334 29.96 -19.53 18.19
C HIS A 334 30.07 -20.85 17.40
N HIS A 335 29.73 -20.78 16.12
CA HIS A 335 29.83 -21.92 15.19
C HIS A 335 30.53 -21.50 13.89
N LYS A 336 30.97 -22.49 13.12
CA LYS A 336 31.56 -22.20 11.81
C LYS A 336 30.52 -21.63 10.88
N PRO A 337 30.89 -20.68 9.98
CA PRO A 337 29.98 -20.16 8.98
C PRO A 337 29.28 -21.29 8.22
N LEU A 338 27.94 -21.26 8.15
CA LEU A 338 27.15 -22.27 7.45
C LEU A 338 27.15 -22.02 5.93
N LEU A 339 27.30 -20.77 5.51
CA LEU A 339 27.44 -20.42 4.10
C LEU A 339 28.93 -20.47 3.67
N PRO A 340 29.20 -21.03 2.49
CA PRO A 340 30.55 -21.00 1.93
C PRO A 340 30.93 -19.56 1.55
N GLY A 341 32.24 -19.24 1.61
CA GLY A 341 32.72 -17.94 1.13
C GLY A 341 32.44 -17.73 -0.36
N PHE A 342 32.08 -16.50 -0.71
CA PHE A 342 31.71 -16.12 -2.07
C PHE A 342 32.85 -15.71 -3.00
N ASP A 343 34.12 -16.13 -2.71
CA ASP A 343 35.30 -15.80 -3.52
C ASP A 343 35.21 -16.29 -4.97
N LYS A 344 34.61 -17.48 -5.18
CA LYS A 344 34.38 -18.02 -6.53
C LYS A 344 33.35 -17.16 -7.28
N PHE A 345 32.30 -16.71 -6.57
CA PHE A 345 31.28 -15.84 -7.13
C PHE A 345 31.84 -14.45 -7.46
N GLY A 346 32.67 -13.86 -6.58
CA GLY A 346 33.33 -12.57 -6.85
C GLY A 346 34.24 -12.63 -8.10
N ARG A 347 34.98 -13.72 -8.28
CA ARG A 347 35.77 -13.95 -9.50
C ARG A 347 34.92 -14.18 -10.74
N PHE A 348 33.79 -14.84 -10.62
CA PHE A 348 32.83 -15.00 -11.71
C PHE A 348 32.24 -13.64 -12.13
N VAL A 349 31.72 -12.85 -11.19
CA VAL A 349 31.16 -11.53 -11.44
C VAL A 349 32.20 -10.61 -12.09
N SER A 350 33.44 -10.61 -11.61
CA SER A 350 34.51 -9.79 -12.22
C SER A 350 34.82 -10.12 -13.70
N ARG A 351 34.33 -11.25 -14.23
CA ARG A 351 34.42 -11.62 -15.65
C ARG A 351 33.22 -11.17 -16.45
N ILE A 352 32.02 -11.23 -15.85
CA ILE A 352 30.75 -10.93 -16.56
C ILE A 352 30.25 -9.51 -16.31
N MET A 353 30.85 -8.71 -15.44
CA MET A 353 30.37 -7.39 -15.04
C MET A 353 30.14 -6.43 -16.20
N LEU A 354 31.01 -6.43 -17.23
CA LEU A 354 30.84 -5.55 -18.39
C LEU A 354 29.69 -6.00 -19.32
N PRO A 355 29.58 -7.28 -19.71
CA PRO A 355 28.39 -7.78 -20.39
C PRO A 355 27.09 -7.55 -19.60
N ALA A 356 27.09 -7.73 -18.29
CA ALA A 356 25.93 -7.49 -17.44
C ALA A 356 25.53 -6.01 -17.41
N ALA A 357 26.50 -5.09 -17.29
CA ALA A 357 26.23 -3.66 -17.35
C ALA A 357 25.70 -3.23 -18.73
N LEU A 358 26.23 -3.78 -19.82
CA LEU A 358 25.73 -3.53 -21.17
C LEU A 358 24.30 -4.08 -21.35
N ALA A 359 24.03 -5.29 -20.88
CA ALA A 359 22.69 -5.89 -20.93
C ALA A 359 21.66 -5.03 -20.17
N LEU A 360 22.03 -4.53 -18.98
CA LEU A 360 21.17 -3.63 -18.22
C LEU A 360 20.91 -2.32 -18.98
N ALA A 361 21.94 -1.73 -19.58
CA ALA A 361 21.78 -0.50 -20.38
C ALA A 361 20.84 -0.70 -21.59
N VAL A 362 20.86 -1.88 -22.22
CA VAL A 362 19.95 -2.23 -23.32
C VAL A 362 18.53 -2.46 -22.84
N ILE A 363 18.34 -3.13 -21.70
CA ILE A 363 17.01 -3.45 -21.14
C ILE A 363 16.33 -2.21 -20.55
N MET A 364 17.08 -1.21 -20.12
CA MET A 364 16.59 0.00 -19.46
C MET A 364 15.49 0.71 -20.25
N VAL A 365 15.72 1.01 -21.53
CA VAL A 365 14.78 1.77 -22.38
C VAL A 365 13.48 0.98 -22.64
N PRO A 366 13.51 -0.30 -23.08
CA PRO A 366 12.29 -1.10 -23.21
C PRO A 366 11.50 -1.23 -21.92
N SER A 367 12.19 -1.38 -20.76
CA SER A 367 11.53 -1.50 -19.46
C SER A 367 10.85 -0.19 -19.06
N TYR A 368 11.48 0.95 -19.29
CA TYR A 368 10.89 2.26 -19.06
C TYR A 368 9.62 2.46 -19.90
N LEU A 369 9.68 2.15 -21.20
CA LEU A 369 8.52 2.30 -22.09
C LEU A 369 7.38 1.35 -21.68
N ALA A 370 7.68 0.10 -21.36
CA ALA A 370 6.68 -0.87 -20.93
C ALA A 370 6.05 -0.51 -19.57
N SER A 371 6.85 -0.01 -18.63
CA SER A 371 6.33 0.38 -17.30
C SER A 371 5.33 1.55 -17.35
N ASN A 372 5.41 2.40 -18.38
CA ASN A 372 4.48 3.52 -18.58
C ASN A 372 3.24 3.17 -19.44
N ASN A 373 3.13 1.94 -19.94
CA ASN A 373 2.01 1.48 -20.75
C ASN A 373 1.19 0.38 -20.05
N ASN A 374 1.20 0.34 -18.73
CA ASN A 374 0.33 -0.55 -17.96
C ASN A 374 -1.12 -0.07 -18.00
N GLU A 375 -2.05 -1.02 -17.92
CA GLU A 375 -3.46 -0.77 -17.66
C GLU A 375 -3.71 -0.80 -16.16
N TYR A 376 -4.58 0.09 -15.64
CA TYR A 376 -4.71 0.30 -14.21
C TYR A 376 -6.12 0.06 -13.69
N TYR A 377 -6.20 -0.46 -12.46
CA TYR A 377 -7.35 -0.38 -11.58
C TYR A 377 -7.14 0.77 -10.60
N TYR A 378 -8.17 1.58 -10.41
CA TYR A 378 -8.11 2.76 -9.55
C TYR A 378 -8.91 2.58 -8.27
N GLY A 379 -10.10 1.98 -8.34
CA GLY A 379 -11.04 1.83 -7.24
C GLY A 379 -10.96 0.51 -6.48
N ALA A 380 -11.99 0.27 -5.68
CA ALA A 380 -12.13 -0.91 -4.84
C ALA A 380 -12.74 -2.14 -5.55
N ALA A 381 -13.34 -1.95 -6.74
CA ALA A 381 -14.16 -2.97 -7.40
C ALA A 381 -13.43 -4.30 -7.64
N HIS A 382 -12.14 -4.23 -7.94
CA HIS A 382 -11.32 -5.41 -8.23
C HIS A 382 -10.43 -5.85 -7.06
N MET A 383 -10.65 -5.33 -5.83
CA MET A 383 -9.85 -5.70 -4.66
C MET A 383 -10.01 -7.16 -4.28
N PHE A 384 -11.17 -7.77 -4.56
CA PHE A 384 -11.44 -9.18 -4.31
C PHE A 384 -11.78 -9.89 -5.61
N GLY A 385 -10.94 -10.85 -6.00
CA GLY A 385 -11.14 -11.62 -7.22
C GLY A 385 -12.19 -12.71 -7.09
N THR A 386 -12.61 -13.30 -8.23
CA THR A 386 -13.61 -14.37 -8.30
C THR A 386 -13.21 -15.67 -7.56
N ASN A 387 -11.96 -15.78 -7.12
CA ASN A 387 -11.49 -16.86 -6.25
C ASN A 387 -11.85 -16.64 -4.76
N THR A 388 -12.41 -15.48 -4.43
CA THR A 388 -12.97 -15.17 -3.11
C THR A 388 -14.50 -15.27 -3.15
N ARG A 389 -15.15 -15.48 -1.99
CA ARG A 389 -16.61 -15.51 -1.92
C ARG A 389 -17.20 -14.19 -2.45
N LEU A 390 -16.73 -13.06 -1.95
CA LEU A 390 -17.21 -11.75 -2.38
C LEU A 390 -17.11 -11.55 -3.90
N GLY A 391 -15.96 -11.88 -4.50
CA GLY A 391 -15.81 -11.76 -5.95
C GLY A 391 -16.70 -12.72 -6.75
N ALA A 392 -16.95 -13.94 -6.25
CA ALA A 392 -17.86 -14.88 -6.85
C ALA A 392 -19.32 -14.41 -6.73
N ASP A 393 -19.71 -13.87 -5.56
CA ASP A 393 -21.04 -13.33 -5.31
C ASP A 393 -21.31 -12.10 -6.19
N THR A 394 -20.33 -11.20 -6.31
CA THR A 394 -20.42 -10.03 -7.20
C THR A 394 -20.63 -10.48 -8.65
N ALA A 395 -19.82 -11.42 -9.14
CA ALA A 395 -19.97 -11.95 -10.49
C ALA A 395 -21.34 -12.60 -10.73
N ALA A 396 -21.88 -13.32 -9.75
CA ALA A 396 -23.18 -13.97 -9.85
C ALA A 396 -24.34 -12.96 -9.90
N ILE A 397 -24.25 -11.87 -9.12
CA ILE A 397 -25.23 -10.77 -9.16
C ILE A 397 -25.15 -10.06 -10.52
N GLU A 398 -23.96 -9.78 -11.03
CA GLU A 398 -23.77 -9.14 -12.33
C GLU A 398 -24.21 -10.02 -13.50
N GLU A 399 -24.03 -11.32 -13.43
CA GLU A 399 -24.50 -12.26 -14.44
C GLU A 399 -26.04 -12.26 -14.54
N THR A 400 -26.74 -12.18 -13.40
CA THR A 400 -28.20 -12.26 -13.35
C THR A 400 -28.87 -10.92 -13.64
N PHE A 401 -28.43 -9.85 -12.96
CA PHE A 401 -29.09 -8.55 -12.96
C PHE A 401 -28.31 -7.47 -13.73
N GLY A 402 -27.14 -7.80 -14.26
CA GLY A 402 -26.27 -6.83 -14.90
C GLY A 402 -25.45 -5.98 -13.91
N LYS A 403 -24.57 -5.15 -14.50
CA LYS A 403 -23.80 -4.17 -13.74
C LYS A 403 -24.71 -3.04 -13.29
N SER A 404 -24.48 -2.52 -12.12
CA SER A 404 -25.26 -1.40 -11.59
C SER A 404 -24.41 -0.62 -10.61
N ASP A 405 -24.37 0.68 -10.80
CA ASP A 405 -23.84 1.66 -9.86
C ASP A 405 -24.93 2.68 -9.52
N THR A 406 -24.87 3.22 -8.32
CA THR A 406 -25.84 4.23 -7.86
C THR A 406 -25.13 5.57 -7.73
N TRP A 407 -25.61 6.57 -8.51
CA TRP A 407 -25.09 7.92 -8.43
C TRP A 407 -26.16 8.86 -7.89
N VAL A 408 -25.72 9.90 -7.21
CA VAL A 408 -26.60 10.92 -6.64
C VAL A 408 -26.22 12.27 -7.19
N VAL A 409 -27.16 12.94 -7.82
CA VAL A 409 -27.05 14.34 -8.22
C VAL A 409 -27.82 15.18 -7.20
N LEU A 410 -27.14 16.16 -6.61
CA LEU A 410 -27.76 17.19 -5.76
C LEU A 410 -27.82 18.50 -6.54
N VAL A 411 -28.98 19.10 -6.59
CA VAL A 411 -29.22 20.42 -7.21
C VAL A 411 -29.99 21.30 -6.23
N PRO A 412 -29.96 22.64 -6.35
CA PRO A 412 -30.72 23.54 -5.49
C PRO A 412 -32.20 23.24 -5.53
N GLU A 413 -32.86 23.35 -4.37
CA GLU A 413 -34.29 23.18 -4.19
C GLU A 413 -35.05 24.32 -4.89
N GLY A 414 -36.24 24.02 -5.44
CA GLY A 414 -37.26 25.00 -5.79
C GLY A 414 -37.50 25.20 -7.29
N ASP A 415 -36.57 24.89 -8.18
CA ASP A 415 -36.77 25.03 -9.64
C ASP A 415 -37.16 23.67 -10.27
N THR A 416 -38.40 23.26 -10.04
CA THR A 416 -38.93 21.98 -10.55
C THR A 416 -38.99 21.91 -12.07
N ALA A 417 -39.05 23.03 -12.78
CA ALA A 417 -39.07 23.07 -14.25
C ALA A 417 -37.69 22.69 -14.80
N THR A 418 -36.62 23.34 -14.33
CA THR A 418 -35.25 23.02 -14.72
C THR A 418 -34.85 21.60 -14.25
N GLN A 419 -35.34 21.17 -13.07
CA GLN A 419 -35.13 19.80 -12.58
C GLN A 419 -35.79 18.76 -13.49
N ALA A 420 -36.99 19.03 -14.05
CA ALA A 420 -37.63 18.12 -14.98
C ALA A 420 -36.87 18.04 -16.32
N GLU A 421 -36.44 19.20 -16.86
CA GLU A 421 -35.62 19.23 -18.08
C GLU A 421 -34.28 18.47 -17.88
N LEU A 422 -33.65 18.63 -16.71
CA LEU A 422 -32.47 17.88 -16.37
C LEU A 422 -32.73 16.37 -16.29
N SER A 423 -33.86 15.97 -15.66
CA SER A 423 -34.26 14.56 -15.57
C SER A 423 -34.47 13.96 -16.96
N ASP A 424 -35.16 14.66 -17.84
CA ASP A 424 -35.39 14.23 -19.23
C ASP A 424 -34.02 14.06 -19.97
N ALA A 425 -33.09 14.99 -19.77
CA ALA A 425 -31.78 14.94 -20.37
C ALA A 425 -30.92 13.77 -19.82
N LEU A 426 -31.04 13.46 -18.55
CA LEU A 426 -30.38 12.31 -17.92
C LEU A 426 -30.99 10.98 -18.39
N HIS A 427 -32.29 10.88 -18.51
CA HIS A 427 -32.99 9.73 -19.10
C HIS A 427 -32.61 9.46 -20.58
N ALA A 428 -32.20 10.51 -21.31
CA ALA A 428 -31.69 10.36 -22.67
C ALA A 428 -30.30 9.69 -22.76
N ILE A 429 -29.62 9.49 -21.63
CA ILE A 429 -28.36 8.77 -21.54
C ILE A 429 -28.68 7.26 -21.44
N PRO A 430 -28.27 6.43 -22.43
CA PRO A 430 -28.67 5.01 -22.46
C PRO A 430 -28.26 4.18 -21.25
N GLU A 431 -27.16 4.57 -20.62
CA GLU A 431 -26.58 3.92 -19.45
C GLU A 431 -27.33 4.25 -18.15
N VAL A 432 -28.13 5.34 -18.13
CA VAL A 432 -29.00 5.70 -17.00
C VAL A 432 -30.31 4.93 -17.14
N THR A 433 -30.48 3.89 -16.34
CA THR A 433 -31.63 2.96 -16.43
C THR A 433 -32.80 3.35 -15.53
N GLY A 434 -32.56 4.21 -14.54
CA GLY A 434 -33.61 4.69 -13.64
C GLY A 434 -33.20 5.98 -12.93
N ILE A 435 -34.16 6.83 -12.65
CA ILE A 435 -34.00 8.05 -11.86
C ILE A 435 -35.09 8.08 -10.79
N LEU A 436 -34.66 8.16 -9.52
CA LEU A 436 -35.57 8.41 -8.40
C LEU A 436 -35.37 9.85 -7.97
N SER A 437 -36.34 10.70 -8.33
CA SER A 437 -36.32 12.12 -7.97
C SER A 437 -37.74 12.64 -7.64
N TYR A 438 -37.80 13.86 -7.11
CA TYR A 438 -39.09 14.51 -6.85
C TYR A 438 -39.90 14.66 -8.13
N VAL A 439 -39.28 15.12 -9.21
CA VAL A 439 -39.96 15.38 -10.47
C VAL A 439 -40.41 14.13 -11.21
N ASP A 440 -39.72 13.01 -11.04
CA ASP A 440 -40.07 11.73 -11.66
C ASP A 440 -41.18 10.97 -10.88
N ASN A 441 -41.13 11.01 -9.54
CA ASN A 441 -42.05 10.24 -8.71
C ASN A 441 -43.29 10.99 -8.28
N ALA A 442 -43.16 12.27 -7.91
CA ALA A 442 -44.31 13.09 -7.56
C ALA A 442 -44.86 13.86 -8.78
N GLY A 443 -43.98 14.27 -9.71
CA GLY A 443 -44.28 15.09 -10.86
C GLY A 443 -44.03 16.58 -10.62
N ALA A 444 -43.42 17.25 -11.59
CA ALA A 444 -43.04 18.67 -11.51
C ALA A 444 -44.23 19.63 -11.22
N SER A 445 -45.45 19.21 -11.52
CA SER A 445 -46.68 20.00 -11.32
C SER A 445 -47.34 19.77 -9.95
N ILE A 446 -46.91 18.82 -9.15
CA ILE A 446 -47.44 18.52 -7.82
C ILE A 446 -46.70 19.38 -6.80
N PRO A 447 -47.39 20.24 -6.03
CA PRO A 447 -46.71 21.00 -4.97
C PRO A 447 -46.21 20.09 -3.84
N PRO A 448 -45.10 20.42 -3.17
CA PRO A 448 -44.49 19.60 -2.09
C PRO A 448 -45.45 19.31 -0.93
N GLU A 449 -46.43 20.19 -0.67
CA GLU A 449 -47.39 20.01 0.42
C GLU A 449 -48.33 18.81 0.21
N PHE A 450 -48.40 18.26 -1.00
CA PHE A 450 -49.23 17.07 -1.32
C PHE A 450 -48.47 15.76 -1.26
N VAL A 451 -47.13 15.82 -1.04
CA VAL A 451 -46.29 14.64 -0.88
C VAL A 451 -46.16 14.30 0.62
N PRO A 452 -46.24 13.02 1.02
CA PRO A 452 -46.02 12.64 2.41
C PRO A 452 -44.69 13.18 2.94
N PRO A 453 -44.66 13.78 4.16
CA PRO A 453 -43.47 14.47 4.67
C PRO A 453 -42.22 13.58 4.76
N ASP A 454 -42.39 12.29 5.03
CA ASP A 454 -41.28 11.35 5.15
C ASP A 454 -40.69 11.00 3.76
N THR A 455 -41.52 10.85 2.74
CA THR A 455 -41.09 10.68 1.35
C THR A 455 -40.43 11.95 0.82
N LEU A 456 -41.03 13.14 1.12
CA LEU A 456 -40.45 14.40 0.67
C LEU A 456 -39.06 14.62 1.21
N LYS A 457 -38.80 14.33 2.51
CA LYS A 457 -37.49 14.48 3.13
C LYS A 457 -36.41 13.60 2.51
N LEU A 458 -36.79 12.48 1.89
CA LEU A 458 -35.85 11.62 1.18
C LEU A 458 -35.41 12.23 -0.15
N LEU A 459 -36.20 13.10 -0.74
CA LEU A 459 -35.98 13.67 -2.08
C LEU A 459 -35.62 15.15 -2.05
N VAL A 460 -36.11 15.88 -1.05
CA VAL A 460 -35.87 17.33 -0.90
C VAL A 460 -35.59 17.64 0.56
N SER A 461 -34.38 18.09 0.85
CA SER A 461 -33.92 18.41 2.20
C SER A 461 -32.71 19.33 2.18
N GLY A 462 -32.52 20.13 3.24
CA GLY A 462 -31.34 20.97 3.43
C GLY A 462 -31.08 22.02 2.34
N GLY A 463 -32.12 22.40 1.56
CA GLY A 463 -32.00 23.33 0.43
C GLY A 463 -31.59 22.67 -0.88
N TYR A 464 -31.59 21.34 -0.92
CA TYR A 464 -31.23 20.53 -2.10
C TYR A 464 -32.37 19.59 -2.52
N THR A 465 -32.48 19.35 -3.81
CA THR A 465 -33.23 18.23 -4.40
C THR A 465 -32.23 17.12 -4.78
N ARG A 466 -32.52 15.89 -4.34
CA ARG A 466 -31.74 14.70 -4.61
C ARG A 466 -32.33 13.91 -5.78
N MET A 467 -31.52 13.62 -6.80
CA MET A 467 -31.84 12.70 -7.88
C MET A 467 -30.92 11.48 -7.74
N VAL A 468 -31.50 10.31 -7.49
CA VAL A 468 -30.75 9.05 -7.40
C VAL A 468 -30.81 8.35 -8.74
N LEU A 469 -29.67 8.23 -9.40
CA LEU A 469 -29.51 7.59 -10.71
C LEU A 469 -29.11 6.14 -10.53
N THR A 470 -29.78 5.22 -11.19
CA THR A 470 -29.31 3.85 -11.39
C THR A 470 -28.61 3.78 -12.73
N VAL A 471 -27.33 3.42 -12.72
CA VAL A 471 -26.46 3.46 -13.90
C VAL A 471 -25.98 2.05 -14.23
N ASN A 472 -26.22 1.59 -15.45
CA ASN A 472 -25.75 0.31 -15.96
C ASN A 472 -24.33 0.46 -16.54
N ALA A 473 -23.34 0.56 -15.67
CA ALA A 473 -21.94 0.67 -16.02
C ALA A 473 -21.06 0.02 -14.96
N ASP A 474 -19.80 -0.20 -15.32
CA ASP A 474 -18.74 -0.50 -14.34
C ASP A 474 -18.46 0.73 -13.47
N THR A 475 -17.85 0.51 -12.32
CA THR A 475 -17.39 1.59 -11.44
C THR A 475 -16.03 2.16 -11.85
N GLU A 476 -15.34 1.55 -12.82
CA GLU A 476 -14.04 2.01 -13.35
C GLU A 476 -13.81 1.57 -14.79
N GLY A 477 -12.81 2.17 -15.43
CA GLY A 477 -12.45 1.95 -16.83
C GLY A 477 -12.90 3.10 -17.74
N ASP A 478 -12.34 3.14 -18.97
CA ASP A 478 -12.53 4.28 -19.89
C ASP A 478 -14.00 4.59 -20.20
N ALA A 479 -14.82 3.55 -20.33
CA ALA A 479 -16.27 3.72 -20.62
C ALA A 479 -17.00 4.32 -19.40
N ALA A 480 -16.71 3.84 -18.19
CA ALA A 480 -17.29 4.37 -16.96
C ALA A 480 -16.86 5.83 -16.73
N PHE A 481 -15.60 6.13 -16.94
CA PHE A 481 -15.07 7.50 -16.79
C PHE A 481 -15.65 8.47 -17.81
N ALA A 482 -15.79 8.05 -19.07
CA ALA A 482 -16.46 8.84 -20.08
C ALA A 482 -17.95 9.10 -19.74
N LEU A 483 -18.60 8.15 -19.06
CA LEU A 483 -19.97 8.32 -18.59
C LEU A 483 -20.06 9.34 -17.43
N VAL A 484 -19.12 9.33 -16.49
CA VAL A 484 -19.03 10.35 -15.43
C VAL A 484 -18.88 11.74 -16.05
N GLU A 485 -17.99 11.91 -17.02
CA GLU A 485 -17.81 13.18 -17.72
C GLU A 485 -19.09 13.61 -18.45
N LYS A 486 -19.78 12.67 -19.11
CA LYS A 486 -21.02 12.92 -19.83
C LYS A 486 -22.14 13.39 -18.89
N VAL A 487 -22.31 12.71 -17.75
CA VAL A 487 -23.31 13.08 -16.74
C VAL A 487 -22.97 14.45 -16.13
N ARG A 488 -21.71 14.68 -15.74
CA ARG A 488 -21.24 16.00 -15.26
C ARG A 488 -21.53 17.11 -16.26
N ALA A 489 -21.19 16.91 -17.53
CA ALA A 489 -21.42 17.87 -18.59
C ALA A 489 -22.94 18.14 -18.80
N THR A 490 -23.77 17.09 -18.70
CA THR A 490 -25.24 17.24 -18.79
C THR A 490 -25.80 18.07 -17.64
N VAL A 491 -25.45 17.74 -16.40
CA VAL A 491 -25.91 18.50 -15.22
C VAL A 491 -25.42 19.94 -15.27
N GLN A 492 -24.18 20.17 -15.68
CA GLN A 492 -23.57 21.50 -15.78
C GLN A 492 -24.28 22.42 -16.81
N GLN A 493 -24.97 21.87 -17.81
CA GLN A 493 -25.74 22.66 -18.76
C GLN A 493 -26.95 23.33 -18.09
N TYR A 494 -27.55 22.70 -17.08
CA TYR A 494 -28.72 23.20 -16.35
C TYR A 494 -28.32 23.91 -15.05
N TYR A 495 -27.25 23.44 -14.39
CA TYR A 495 -26.75 23.99 -13.14
C TYR A 495 -25.20 24.20 -13.25
N PRO A 496 -24.74 25.32 -13.86
CA PRO A 496 -23.32 25.53 -14.19
C PRO A 496 -22.38 25.52 -13.00
N ASP A 497 -22.83 26.07 -11.84
CA ASP A 497 -21.97 26.27 -10.66
C ASP A 497 -22.62 25.76 -9.34
N ALA A 498 -23.72 25.01 -9.43
CA ALA A 498 -24.52 24.68 -8.26
C ALA A 498 -25.07 23.25 -8.32
N TYR A 499 -24.19 22.29 -8.49
CA TYR A 499 -24.53 20.87 -8.39
C TYR A 499 -23.42 20.08 -7.71
N ASP A 500 -23.84 18.99 -7.09
CA ASP A 500 -22.92 17.97 -6.57
C ASP A 500 -23.26 16.62 -7.18
N LEU A 501 -22.23 15.81 -7.48
CA LEU A 501 -22.39 14.46 -8.02
C LEU A 501 -21.56 13.48 -7.19
N ALA A 502 -22.24 12.51 -6.57
CA ALA A 502 -21.63 11.45 -5.76
C ALA A 502 -21.99 10.06 -6.29
N GLY A 503 -21.20 9.07 -5.98
CA GLY A 503 -21.37 7.66 -6.35
C GLY A 503 -20.04 6.95 -6.41
N GLN A 504 -20.05 5.61 -6.40
CA GLN A 504 -18.79 4.85 -6.38
C GLN A 504 -17.95 5.08 -7.63
N GLY A 505 -18.55 5.03 -8.82
CA GLY A 505 -17.85 5.29 -10.08
C GLY A 505 -17.35 6.74 -10.18
N VAL A 506 -18.10 7.69 -9.61
CA VAL A 506 -17.72 9.11 -9.56
C VAL A 506 -16.51 9.31 -8.65
N SER A 507 -16.52 8.71 -7.46
CA SER A 507 -15.38 8.75 -6.54
C SER A 507 -14.13 8.06 -7.13
N THR A 508 -14.32 6.96 -7.88
CA THR A 508 -13.24 6.28 -8.59
C THR A 508 -12.65 7.14 -9.72
N TYR A 509 -13.47 7.92 -10.43
CA TYR A 509 -13.03 8.89 -11.42
C TYR A 509 -12.17 10.00 -10.78
N ASP A 510 -12.65 10.60 -9.69
CA ASP A 510 -11.91 11.64 -8.97
C ASP A 510 -10.61 11.10 -8.36
N LEU A 511 -10.62 9.85 -7.91
CA LEU A 511 -9.42 9.14 -7.45
C LEU A 511 -8.41 8.98 -8.59
N MET A 512 -8.85 8.53 -9.76
CA MET A 512 -8.01 8.39 -10.96
C MET A 512 -7.35 9.72 -11.32
N ASP A 513 -8.08 10.81 -11.37
CA ASP A 513 -7.57 12.15 -11.69
C ASP A 513 -6.52 12.60 -10.66
N THR A 514 -6.85 12.47 -9.36
CA THR A 514 -5.96 12.84 -8.25
C THR A 514 -4.64 12.08 -8.29
N ILE A 515 -4.69 10.74 -8.33
CA ILE A 515 -3.47 9.93 -8.23
C ILE A 515 -2.63 9.98 -9.50
N THR A 516 -3.23 10.19 -10.67
CA THR A 516 -2.50 10.37 -11.93
C THR A 516 -1.69 11.68 -11.91
N ALA A 517 -2.29 12.75 -11.38
CA ALA A 517 -1.58 14.02 -11.18
C ALA A 517 -0.43 13.92 -10.18
N ASP A 518 -0.59 13.10 -9.14
CA ASP A 518 0.44 12.88 -8.11
C ASP A 518 1.67 12.10 -8.62
N MET A 519 1.49 11.18 -9.56
CA MET A 519 2.53 10.26 -10.00
C MET A 519 3.82 10.95 -10.43
N VAL A 520 3.72 11.90 -11.33
CA VAL A 520 4.89 12.60 -11.90
C VAL A 520 5.60 13.42 -10.83
N LYS A 521 4.83 14.12 -9.99
CA LYS A 521 5.37 14.97 -8.92
C LYS A 521 6.12 14.12 -7.89
N VAL A 522 5.49 13.08 -7.38
CA VAL A 522 6.06 12.23 -6.30
C VAL A 522 7.31 11.49 -6.78
N ASN A 523 7.27 10.87 -7.96
CA ASN A 523 8.43 10.16 -8.51
C ASN A 523 9.62 11.09 -8.75
N LEU A 524 9.41 12.25 -9.37
CA LEU A 524 10.50 13.21 -9.60
C LEU A 524 11.08 13.76 -8.30
N LEU A 525 10.23 14.04 -7.30
CA LEU A 525 10.68 14.51 -6.00
C LEU A 525 11.42 13.42 -5.23
N ALA A 526 10.96 12.17 -5.26
CA ALA A 526 11.64 11.05 -4.62
C ALA A 526 13.04 10.83 -5.23
N ILE A 527 13.14 10.75 -6.55
CA ILE A 527 14.40 10.61 -7.28
C ILE A 527 15.34 11.78 -6.96
N GLY A 528 14.83 13.02 -7.06
CA GLY A 528 15.60 14.24 -6.78
C GLY A 528 16.11 14.32 -5.33
N ALA A 529 15.28 13.94 -4.38
CA ALA A 529 15.61 13.96 -2.96
C ALA A 529 16.66 12.89 -2.60
N VAL A 530 16.51 11.66 -3.06
CA VAL A 530 17.50 10.58 -2.88
C VAL A 530 18.82 10.95 -3.56
N PHE A 531 18.76 11.46 -4.79
CA PHE A 531 19.94 11.94 -5.51
C PHE A 531 20.68 13.04 -4.75
N LEU A 532 19.96 14.05 -4.24
CA LEU A 532 20.54 15.16 -3.49
C LEU A 532 21.25 14.68 -2.22
N ILE A 533 20.63 13.76 -1.47
CA ILE A 533 21.28 13.20 -0.27
C ILE A 533 22.54 12.44 -0.63
N LEU A 534 22.48 11.56 -1.63
CA LEU A 534 23.67 10.85 -2.09
C LEU A 534 24.76 11.81 -2.55
N LEU A 535 24.41 12.91 -3.23
CA LEU A 535 25.34 13.95 -3.65
C LEU A 535 26.01 14.63 -2.45
N LEU A 536 25.25 15.02 -1.44
CA LEU A 536 25.74 15.65 -0.23
C LEU A 536 26.68 14.75 0.58
N MET A 537 26.33 13.45 0.66
CA MET A 537 27.09 12.47 1.43
C MET A 537 28.34 12.01 0.72
N LYS A 538 28.24 11.66 -0.58
CA LYS A 538 29.38 11.18 -1.36
C LYS A 538 30.27 12.30 -1.89
N ARG A 539 29.79 13.53 -1.92
CA ARG A 539 30.50 14.73 -2.42
C ARG A 539 31.12 14.55 -3.81
N GLN A 540 30.42 13.81 -4.66
CA GLN A 540 30.78 13.49 -6.05
C GLN A 540 29.47 13.36 -6.84
N LEU A 541 29.47 13.81 -8.09
CA LEU A 541 28.26 13.80 -8.93
C LEU A 541 27.99 12.45 -9.58
N LEU A 542 29.03 11.79 -10.08
CA LEU A 542 28.87 10.59 -10.93
C LEU A 542 28.35 9.36 -10.18
N LEU A 543 28.83 9.17 -8.95
CA LEU A 543 28.44 8.01 -8.13
C LEU A 543 26.92 8.02 -7.81
N PRO A 544 26.32 9.12 -7.30
CA PRO A 544 24.87 9.23 -7.13
C PRO A 544 24.08 8.94 -8.42
N VAL A 545 24.53 9.46 -9.58
CA VAL A 545 23.87 9.16 -10.87
C VAL A 545 23.84 7.67 -11.15
N ILE A 546 24.97 6.99 -11.01
CA ILE A 546 25.08 5.54 -11.25
C ILE A 546 24.17 4.76 -10.29
N LEU A 547 24.17 5.10 -8.99
CA LEU A 547 23.38 4.40 -7.99
C LEU A 547 21.88 4.58 -8.24
N VAL A 548 21.41 5.82 -8.40
CA VAL A 548 19.99 6.12 -8.65
C VAL A 548 19.53 5.49 -9.95
N LEU A 549 20.28 5.64 -11.06
CA LEU A 549 19.90 5.05 -12.34
C LEU A 549 19.84 3.52 -12.31
N SER A 550 20.72 2.88 -11.55
CA SER A 550 20.70 1.42 -11.37
C SER A 550 19.42 0.96 -10.67
N ILE A 551 18.98 1.67 -9.64
CA ILE A 551 17.76 1.35 -8.90
C ILE A 551 16.51 1.70 -9.70
N GLU A 552 16.47 2.87 -10.36
CA GLU A 552 15.39 3.24 -11.27
C GLU A 552 15.19 2.18 -12.37
N THR A 553 16.29 1.67 -12.91
CA THR A 553 16.21 0.56 -13.90
C THR A 553 15.60 -0.70 -13.27
N ALA A 554 15.91 -0.99 -12.01
CA ALA A 554 15.28 -2.12 -11.30
C ALA A 554 13.76 -1.90 -11.13
N ILE A 555 13.33 -0.67 -10.79
CA ILE A 555 11.93 -0.29 -10.68
C ILE A 555 11.22 -0.44 -12.02
N TRP A 556 11.79 0.08 -13.10
CA TRP A 556 11.19 -0.03 -14.44
C TRP A 556 11.09 -1.48 -14.91
N ILE A 557 12.09 -2.34 -14.65
CA ILE A 557 12.01 -3.77 -14.95
C ILE A 557 10.87 -4.42 -14.17
N ASN A 558 10.75 -4.14 -12.87
CA ASN A 558 9.70 -4.67 -12.02
C ASN A 558 8.31 -4.28 -12.53
N LEU A 559 8.12 -3.00 -12.81
CA LEU A 559 6.85 -2.42 -13.27
C LEU A 559 6.52 -2.73 -14.74
N ALA A 560 7.49 -3.17 -15.55
CA ALA A 560 7.26 -3.63 -16.93
C ALA A 560 6.67 -5.05 -16.99
N ILE A 561 6.82 -5.86 -15.95
CA ILE A 561 6.37 -7.27 -15.97
C ILE A 561 4.86 -7.41 -16.18
N PRO A 562 3.97 -6.63 -15.53
CA PRO A 562 2.53 -6.71 -15.76
C PRO A 562 2.16 -6.41 -17.22
N TYR A 563 2.75 -5.37 -17.83
CA TYR A 563 2.55 -5.04 -19.24
C TYR A 563 2.81 -6.25 -20.16
N PHE A 564 3.96 -6.91 -19.99
CA PHE A 564 4.29 -8.08 -20.81
C PHE A 564 3.41 -9.31 -20.51
N ARG A 565 2.73 -9.32 -19.37
CA ARG A 565 1.80 -10.40 -18.98
C ARG A 565 0.34 -10.07 -19.29
N GLY A 566 0.03 -8.87 -19.81
CA GLY A 566 -1.34 -8.40 -20.04
C GLY A 566 -2.17 -8.38 -18.76
N ARG A 567 -1.60 -7.90 -17.66
CA ARG A 567 -2.27 -7.83 -16.36
C ARG A 567 -2.44 -6.38 -15.94
N HIS A 568 -3.64 -6.05 -15.48
CA HIS A 568 -3.93 -4.77 -14.86
C HIS A 568 -3.18 -4.62 -13.52
N VAL A 569 -2.82 -3.40 -13.20
CA VAL A 569 -2.10 -3.03 -11.98
C VAL A 569 -2.96 -2.09 -11.17
N PHE A 570 -3.06 -2.32 -9.85
CA PHE A 570 -3.60 -1.28 -8.98
C PHE A 570 -2.66 -0.07 -9.00
N TYR A 571 -3.19 1.07 -9.43
CA TYR A 571 -2.40 2.28 -9.58
C TYR A 571 -1.73 2.71 -8.28
N ILE A 572 -2.45 2.55 -7.16
CA ILE A 572 -1.92 2.81 -5.81
C ILE A 572 -0.72 1.91 -5.51
N ALA A 573 -0.79 0.61 -5.85
CA ALA A 573 0.36 -0.30 -5.68
C ALA A 573 1.55 0.11 -6.54
N TYR A 574 1.30 0.53 -7.79
CA TYR A 574 2.34 1.07 -8.68
C TYR A 574 3.05 2.28 -8.07
N LEU A 575 2.29 3.25 -7.57
CA LEU A 575 2.82 4.51 -7.04
C LEU A 575 3.57 4.30 -5.73
N ILE A 576 3.03 3.50 -4.82
CA ILE A 576 3.67 3.16 -3.55
C ILE A 576 4.96 2.40 -3.77
N ILE A 577 4.97 1.37 -4.66
CA ILE A 577 6.14 0.52 -4.82
C ILE A 577 7.30 1.24 -5.51
N SER A 578 7.03 2.16 -6.44
CA SER A 578 8.09 2.94 -7.08
C SER A 578 8.92 3.70 -6.05
N THR A 579 8.27 4.32 -5.08
CA THR A 579 8.91 5.09 -4.02
C THR A 579 9.54 4.20 -2.95
N ILE A 580 8.85 3.13 -2.53
CA ILE A 580 9.36 2.17 -1.54
C ILE A 580 10.59 1.45 -2.08
N GLN A 581 10.56 0.97 -3.31
CA GLN A 581 11.68 0.26 -3.90
C GLN A 581 12.90 1.18 -4.02
N LEU A 582 12.72 2.43 -4.43
CA LEU A 582 13.80 3.42 -4.45
C LEU A 582 14.43 3.59 -3.06
N GLY A 583 13.62 3.80 -2.03
CA GLY A 583 14.09 3.99 -0.66
C GLY A 583 14.74 2.74 -0.05
N ALA A 584 14.13 1.56 -0.23
CA ALA A 584 14.52 0.33 0.46
C ALA A 584 15.65 -0.45 -0.23
N THR A 585 15.94 -0.20 -1.51
CA THR A 585 16.94 -1.00 -2.25
C THR A 585 18.18 -0.22 -2.64
N VAL A 586 18.17 1.11 -2.53
CA VAL A 586 19.36 1.94 -2.74
C VAL A 586 20.47 1.62 -1.74
N ASP A 587 20.11 1.10 -0.58
CA ASP A 587 21.00 0.71 0.52
C ASP A 587 22.03 -0.33 0.08
N TYR A 588 21.61 -1.33 -0.72
CA TYR A 588 22.51 -2.34 -1.27
C TYR A 588 23.58 -1.72 -2.19
N ALA A 589 23.16 -0.76 -3.01
CA ALA A 589 24.07 -0.08 -3.92
C ALA A 589 25.04 0.85 -3.18
N ILE A 590 24.59 1.51 -2.10
CA ILE A 590 25.44 2.33 -1.20
C ILE A 590 26.47 1.45 -0.53
N LEU A 591 26.04 0.33 0.11
CA LEU A 591 26.93 -0.61 0.78
C LEU A 591 27.99 -1.15 -0.19
N PHE A 592 27.56 -1.56 -1.40
CA PHE A 592 28.48 -2.06 -2.43
C PHE A 592 29.51 -1.00 -2.83
N SER A 593 29.07 0.22 -3.08
CA SER A 593 29.96 1.32 -3.50
C SER A 593 30.95 1.72 -2.41
N ASP A 594 30.54 1.71 -1.13
CA ASP A 594 31.42 2.03 0.00
C ASP A 594 32.51 0.97 0.18
N ARG A 595 32.15 -0.31 0.12
CA ARG A 595 33.12 -1.39 0.19
C ARG A 595 34.06 -1.41 -1.01
N TYR A 596 33.54 -1.09 -2.21
CA TYR A 596 34.41 -0.93 -3.38
C TYR A 596 35.44 0.17 -3.18
N GLN A 597 35.05 1.34 -2.69
CA GLN A 597 35.98 2.45 -2.42
C GLN A 597 37.01 2.07 -1.35
N GLU A 598 36.60 1.35 -0.29
CA GLU A 598 37.50 0.86 0.77
C GLU A 598 38.57 -0.11 0.18
N PHE A 599 38.18 -1.11 -0.61
CA PHE A 599 39.12 -2.04 -1.22
C PHE A 599 40.00 -1.37 -2.30
N ARG A 600 39.52 -0.34 -2.98
CA ARG A 600 40.31 0.41 -3.97
C ARG A 600 41.46 1.21 -3.35
N GLU A 601 41.49 1.38 -2.05
CA GLU A 601 42.66 1.96 -1.38
C GLU A 601 43.92 1.08 -1.45
N THR A 602 43.75 -0.22 -1.55
CA THR A 602 44.81 -1.22 -1.45
C THR A 602 44.91 -2.18 -2.66
N LEU A 603 43.82 -2.39 -3.40
CA LEU A 603 43.74 -3.36 -4.49
C LEU A 603 43.55 -2.65 -5.86
N ASP A 604 43.87 -3.35 -6.94
CA ASP A 604 43.56 -2.92 -8.29
C ASP A 604 42.01 -2.98 -8.55
N LYS A 605 41.55 -2.37 -9.65
CA LYS A 605 40.14 -2.27 -9.97
C LYS A 605 39.41 -3.62 -10.00
N LYS A 606 40.00 -4.61 -10.66
CA LYS A 606 39.38 -5.92 -10.86
C LYS A 606 39.41 -6.78 -9.60
N GLN A 607 40.52 -6.71 -8.85
CA GLN A 607 40.64 -7.37 -7.57
C GLN A 607 39.71 -6.73 -6.52
N ALA A 608 39.59 -5.40 -6.50
CA ALA A 608 38.68 -4.69 -5.62
C ALA A 608 37.22 -5.08 -5.90
N ILE A 609 36.79 -5.18 -7.17
CA ILE A 609 35.44 -5.68 -7.52
C ILE A 609 35.22 -7.10 -6.99
N ALA A 610 36.18 -8.01 -7.24
CA ALA A 610 36.04 -9.39 -6.79
C ALA A 610 35.96 -9.50 -5.26
N ALA A 611 36.77 -8.73 -4.54
CA ALA A 611 36.76 -8.67 -3.07
C ALA A 611 35.46 -8.04 -2.54
N THR A 612 34.98 -6.97 -3.18
CA THR A 612 33.71 -6.33 -2.81
C THR A 612 32.55 -7.30 -2.95
N VAL A 613 32.42 -7.95 -4.13
CA VAL A 613 31.36 -8.95 -4.34
C VAL A 613 31.47 -10.07 -3.31
N SER A 614 32.65 -10.62 -3.07
CA SER A 614 32.84 -11.70 -2.08
C SER A 614 32.36 -11.31 -0.67
N THR A 615 32.64 -10.08 -0.25
CA THR A 615 32.32 -9.60 1.11
C THR A 615 30.88 -9.16 1.26
N VAL A 616 30.34 -8.45 0.25
CA VAL A 616 29.01 -7.83 0.32
C VAL A 616 27.88 -8.83 0.04
N THR A 617 28.14 -9.88 -0.73
CA THR A 617 27.13 -10.85 -1.15
C THR A 617 26.34 -11.45 0.02
N THR A 618 27.01 -11.82 1.11
CA THR A 618 26.34 -12.39 2.29
C THR A 618 25.30 -11.42 2.86
N SER A 619 25.68 -10.16 3.10
CA SER A 619 24.76 -9.16 3.64
C SER A 619 23.60 -8.88 2.66
N VAL A 620 23.91 -8.65 1.38
CA VAL A 620 22.90 -8.31 0.36
C VAL A 620 21.92 -9.48 0.11
N ILE A 621 22.40 -10.72 0.12
CA ILE A 621 21.52 -11.90 0.02
C ILE A 621 20.65 -12.03 1.26
N THR A 622 21.19 -11.84 2.47
CA THR A 622 20.42 -11.95 3.72
C THR A 622 19.22 -11.02 3.68
N THR A 623 19.46 -9.77 3.40
CA THR A 623 18.45 -8.72 3.51
C THR A 623 17.59 -8.61 2.26
N GLY A 624 18.18 -8.72 1.07
CA GLY A 624 17.45 -8.74 -0.19
C GLY A 624 16.53 -9.97 -0.32
N SER A 625 16.95 -11.15 0.17
CA SER A 625 16.07 -12.31 0.21
C SER A 625 14.96 -12.19 1.25
N ALA A 626 15.23 -11.55 2.40
CA ALA A 626 14.18 -11.26 3.38
C ALA A 626 13.10 -10.35 2.79
N LEU A 627 13.50 -9.26 2.12
CA LEU A 627 12.57 -8.38 1.41
C LEU A 627 11.77 -9.14 0.34
N ALA A 628 12.45 -9.95 -0.47
CA ALA A 628 11.82 -10.70 -1.54
C ALA A 628 10.81 -11.73 -1.02
N VAL A 629 11.20 -12.54 -0.03
CA VAL A 629 10.33 -13.58 0.53
C VAL A 629 9.15 -12.98 1.27
N VAL A 630 9.36 -11.94 2.06
CA VAL A 630 8.29 -11.22 2.74
C VAL A 630 7.29 -10.64 1.73
N GLY A 631 7.77 -10.04 0.65
CA GLY A 631 6.94 -9.57 -0.45
C GLY A 631 6.12 -10.71 -1.10
N PHE A 632 6.75 -11.82 -1.46
CA PHE A 632 6.04 -12.96 -2.03
C PHE A 632 5.05 -13.64 -1.05
N LEU A 633 5.35 -13.65 0.25
CA LEU A 633 4.39 -14.13 1.25
C LEU A 633 3.13 -13.24 1.28
N MET A 634 3.31 -11.92 1.23
CA MET A 634 2.19 -10.98 1.13
C MET A 634 1.42 -11.22 -0.18
N GLY A 635 2.12 -11.40 -1.29
CA GLY A 635 1.51 -11.68 -2.59
C GLY A 635 0.75 -13.02 -2.68
N ALA A 636 1.15 -14.01 -1.87
CA ALA A 636 0.56 -15.35 -1.91
C ALA A 636 -0.56 -15.56 -0.88
N ILE A 637 -0.52 -14.86 0.25
CA ILE A 637 -1.44 -15.07 1.37
C ILE A 637 -2.60 -14.07 1.33
N SER A 638 -2.35 -12.83 0.85
CA SER A 638 -3.40 -11.82 0.84
C SER A 638 -4.51 -12.15 -0.15
N THR A 639 -5.74 -12.14 0.34
CA THR A 639 -6.95 -12.25 -0.48
C THR A 639 -7.30 -10.91 -1.14
N ASN A 640 -6.85 -9.80 -0.54
CA ASN A 640 -6.94 -8.47 -1.13
C ASN A 640 -5.90 -8.33 -2.26
N GLN A 641 -6.36 -8.18 -3.50
CA GLN A 641 -5.49 -8.13 -4.68
C GLN A 641 -4.55 -6.93 -4.70
N LEU A 642 -4.95 -5.77 -4.14
CA LEU A 642 -4.07 -4.60 -4.02
C LEU A 642 -2.86 -4.92 -3.15
N LEU A 643 -3.08 -5.47 -1.94
CA LEU A 643 -2.02 -5.90 -1.04
C LEU A 643 -1.20 -7.05 -1.66
N GLY A 644 -1.86 -7.98 -2.34
CA GLY A 644 -1.21 -9.06 -3.06
C GLY A 644 -0.28 -8.58 -4.17
N GLN A 645 -0.70 -7.59 -4.97
CA GLN A 645 0.13 -6.98 -6.01
C GLN A 645 1.28 -6.18 -5.40
N LEU A 646 1.03 -5.39 -4.36
CA LEU A 646 2.07 -4.65 -3.64
C LEU A 646 3.16 -5.61 -3.13
N GLY A 647 2.75 -6.75 -2.55
CA GLY A 647 3.66 -7.80 -2.11
C GLY A 647 4.48 -8.40 -3.24
N ASN A 648 3.84 -8.76 -4.34
CA ASN A 648 4.53 -9.31 -5.50
C ASN A 648 5.53 -8.33 -6.11
N PHE A 649 5.18 -7.05 -6.23
CA PHE A 649 6.10 -6.01 -6.68
C PHE A 649 7.29 -5.85 -5.73
N LEU A 650 7.05 -5.88 -4.42
CA LEU A 650 8.11 -5.83 -3.42
C LEU A 650 9.07 -7.03 -3.57
N GLY A 651 8.51 -8.23 -3.74
CA GLY A 651 9.26 -9.46 -3.91
C GLY A 651 10.12 -9.47 -5.17
N VAL A 652 9.52 -9.18 -6.30
CA VAL A 652 10.21 -9.11 -7.60
C VAL A 652 11.21 -7.96 -7.62
N GLY A 653 10.81 -6.78 -7.15
CA GLY A 653 11.66 -5.59 -7.08
C GLY A 653 12.91 -5.81 -6.23
N GLY A 654 12.76 -6.48 -5.08
CA GLY A 654 13.88 -6.88 -4.23
C GLY A 654 14.87 -7.81 -4.94
N LEU A 655 14.39 -8.86 -5.64
CA LEU A 655 15.23 -9.77 -6.41
C LEU A 655 15.94 -9.09 -7.59
N VAL A 656 15.22 -8.24 -8.33
CA VAL A 656 15.78 -7.51 -9.48
C VAL A 656 16.86 -6.54 -9.00
N SER A 657 16.59 -5.78 -7.93
CA SER A 657 17.57 -4.86 -7.34
C SER A 657 18.81 -5.60 -6.85
N LEU A 658 18.63 -6.74 -6.16
CA LEU A 658 19.73 -7.61 -5.73
C LEU A 658 20.58 -8.09 -6.93
N ALA A 659 19.93 -8.55 -7.99
CA ALA A 659 20.64 -9.00 -9.20
C ALA A 659 21.42 -7.85 -9.86
N ILE A 660 20.84 -6.66 -9.97
CA ILE A 660 21.50 -5.50 -10.56
C ILE A 660 22.70 -5.07 -9.72
N VAL A 661 22.54 -4.99 -8.40
CA VAL A 661 23.64 -4.59 -7.49
C VAL A 661 24.80 -5.58 -7.50
N LEU A 662 24.52 -6.88 -7.56
CA LEU A 662 25.59 -7.89 -7.54
C LEU A 662 26.22 -8.14 -8.92
N LEU A 663 25.50 -7.99 -10.03
CA LEU A 663 25.97 -8.39 -11.35
C LEU A 663 26.31 -7.20 -12.28
N ALA A 664 25.48 -6.15 -12.31
CA ALA A 664 25.61 -5.04 -13.26
C ALA A 664 26.30 -3.80 -12.67
N LEU A 665 25.97 -3.41 -11.44
CA LEU A 665 26.59 -2.28 -10.76
C LEU A 665 28.12 -2.37 -10.69
N PRO A 666 28.74 -3.56 -10.46
CA PRO A 666 30.19 -3.73 -10.55
C PRO A 666 30.80 -3.24 -11.87
N GLY A 667 30.10 -3.48 -12.98
CA GLY A 667 30.54 -3.03 -14.29
C GLY A 667 30.52 -1.51 -14.45
N TYR A 668 29.47 -0.87 -13.97
CA TYR A 668 29.37 0.61 -14.00
C TYR A 668 30.45 1.25 -13.12
N LEU A 669 30.67 0.72 -11.90
CA LEU A 669 31.72 1.21 -11.02
C LEU A 669 33.12 0.99 -11.60
N TYR A 670 33.35 -0.14 -12.28
CA TYR A 670 34.62 -0.43 -12.95
C TYR A 670 34.91 0.57 -14.09
N LEU A 671 33.89 0.92 -14.88
CA LEU A 671 34.01 1.92 -15.97
C LEU A 671 34.20 3.33 -15.43
N ALA A 672 33.48 3.67 -14.38
CA ALA A 672 33.50 5.01 -13.77
C ALA A 672 34.65 5.22 -12.76
N ASP A 673 35.44 4.17 -12.45
CA ASP A 673 36.53 4.21 -11.47
C ASP A 673 37.49 5.41 -11.60
N PRO A 674 37.98 5.80 -12.80
CA PRO A 674 38.90 6.92 -12.94
C PRO A 674 38.31 8.28 -12.53
N LEU A 675 36.96 8.38 -12.55
CA LEU A 675 36.23 9.60 -12.22
C LEU A 675 35.77 9.59 -10.76
N ILE A 676 35.57 8.40 -10.19
CA ILE A 676 35.09 8.22 -8.80
C ILE A 676 36.24 8.23 -7.81
N ILE A 677 37.36 7.59 -8.13
CA ILE A 677 38.50 7.43 -7.23
C ILE A 677 39.60 8.40 -7.65
N LYS A 678 39.86 9.41 -6.79
CA LYS A 678 40.99 10.31 -6.98
C LYS A 678 42.29 9.51 -6.76
N PRO A 679 43.22 9.48 -7.72
CA PRO A 679 44.52 8.83 -7.51
C PRO A 679 45.21 9.46 -6.31
N LYS A 680 45.60 8.62 -5.31
CA LYS A 680 46.52 9.09 -4.25
C LYS A 680 47.74 9.65 -4.93
N LYS A 681 48.04 10.95 -4.73
CA LYS A 681 49.35 11.49 -5.07
C LYS A 681 50.41 10.64 -4.35
N GLN A 682 51.17 9.85 -5.11
CA GLN A 682 52.34 9.19 -4.53
C GLN A 682 53.19 10.26 -3.84
N PRO A 683 53.65 10.06 -2.61
CA PRO A 683 54.65 10.95 -2.05
C PRO A 683 55.80 11.00 -3.06
N LYS A 684 56.14 12.17 -3.54
CA LYS A 684 57.41 12.36 -4.27
C LYS A 684 58.50 11.89 -3.32
N GLU A 685 59.10 10.77 -3.64
CA GLU A 685 60.39 10.40 -3.03
C GLU A 685 61.33 11.57 -3.17
N ALA A 686 61.73 12.13 -2.03
CA ALA A 686 62.68 13.24 -1.94
C ALA A 686 64.11 12.65 -1.79
#